data_0ee78a1e8d4da206caca2c646265cbad
#
_entry.id   0ee78a1e8d4da206caca2c646265cbad
#
_cell.length_a   1.000
_cell.length_b   1.000
_cell.length_c   1.000
_cell.angle_alpha   90.00
_cell.angle_beta   90.00
_cell.angle_gamma   90.00
#
_symmetry.space_group_name_H-M   'P 1'
#
loop_
_entity.id
_entity.type
_entity.pdbx_description
1 polymer ?
#
loop_
_entity_poly.entity_id
_entity_poly.type
_entity_poly.pdbx_seq_one_letter_code
_entity_poly.pdbx_strand_id
1 'polypeptide(L)'
;MKIKRLFFGACLGAILMGCVPASVSTPAITPGSTIPPAITPNDTSLPTFTPSPTPTPEARIDTAEAAIFNGNYDTALVEYQAAFDNSVSPEIRAAALWGLGRVEHAIKNNGAALETLWQLSSQYPTSPNAVRAYFLMGEIYKALGRNEEAAKAYTIYLALRPGIIDAYAQEQRGDAYAAAGNDTDAITAYKAALADPGIEDSPAVQVKIAQADVRLGDTTTALGIYDSIYAATSNDYLKAQMDLLSGQIYLTLGQPDQAYQRFLHTVDNYPLAYDSYSALVALVNAGIPMDDMNRGLVDYFAGQYGYAHDAFQRYIDANPKNDGTADYYMALTYFGLGQYEAAVQAWDGFIKGYPDNPHWAAAWNGNASLPGRAYTQWYYLSQYDLAAQTLLTFVKQAPTDANAPIYLQEAGRLQERNGKLEEAALTWDRVADEYPGSDLVPQALFQAGIIRYRLGKYSDALISFQRDSILSTVLEDQAQSLFWIGKTQSALGEASAAQAAWLQTAAIDPTDYYSLRAQDMLVNRPIFESLPVVNLNQDPTAERAVADSWVRVTFNLTPDTDLSTPGSLLADPQLIRGTEFLTLGLDTQAGIEFDALGTAVEQNPADCYRLGNYLLSLGQYYPAIFAFRQVLTLAKMSTQSQTLAAPVYFNHIRYGFFYRDILFPAAQKTGFDPIFVMSVMRQESLFNKYANSGYAQGLMQITPGTGQFIADNLGWPPNYTTDDLYRPLVSIGLGTSYLMDQRLRFNGDLATALAAYNAGPDAAAIWRDLSGPDTDLFVEIIRFDETRNYIRSIYEIYGMYRSLYATVP
;
A
#
# COMPACT_ATOMS: atom_id res chain seq x y z
N MET A 1 19.65 6.87 -18.20
CA MET A 1 18.19 6.80 -18.30
C MET A 1 17.68 6.55 -16.90
N LYS A 2 17.20 7.59 -16.20
CA LYS A 2 16.83 7.48 -14.79
C LYS A 2 15.45 6.84 -14.71
N ILE A 3 15.37 5.61 -14.21
CA ILE A 3 14.12 4.94 -13.86
C ILE A 3 13.54 5.69 -12.67
N LYS A 4 12.44 6.42 -12.90
CA LYS A 4 11.67 7.00 -11.82
C LYS A 4 11.11 5.84 -10.98
N ARG A 5 11.60 5.72 -9.74
CA ARG A 5 10.94 4.93 -8.71
C ARG A 5 9.53 5.50 -8.53
N LEU A 6 8.51 4.74 -8.88
CA LEU A 6 7.14 5.03 -8.49
C LEU A 6 7.05 4.80 -6.97
N PHE A 7 7.31 5.85 -6.21
CA PHE A 7 6.79 5.95 -4.87
C PHE A 7 5.28 6.16 -5.00
N PHE A 8 4.51 5.16 -4.63
CA PHE A 8 3.09 5.34 -4.34
C PHE A 8 2.97 6.16 -3.05
N GLY A 9 3.03 7.47 -3.21
CA GLY A 9 2.63 8.42 -2.19
C GLY A 9 1.14 8.67 -2.37
N ALA A 10 0.31 7.91 -1.66
CA ALA A 10 -1.11 8.15 -1.60
C ALA A 10 -1.37 9.46 -0.83
N CYS A 11 -1.63 10.55 -1.54
CA CYS A 11 -2.31 11.71 -0.98
C CYS A 11 -3.83 11.46 -1.06
N LEU A 12 -4.40 10.85 -0.04
CA LEU A 12 -5.85 10.88 0.18
C LEU A 12 -6.16 11.69 1.43
N GLY A 13 -6.73 12.87 1.20
CA GLY A 13 -7.34 13.67 2.25
C GLY A 13 -8.54 12.93 2.86
N ALA A 14 -8.57 12.91 4.17
CA ALA A 14 -9.59 12.28 4.98
C ALA A 14 -11.01 12.78 4.62
N ILE A 15 -11.88 11.87 4.23
CA ILE A 15 -13.33 12.08 4.27
C ILE A 15 -13.84 11.45 5.58
N LEU A 16 -13.89 12.25 6.64
CA LEU A 16 -14.70 11.96 7.81
C LEU A 16 -16.05 12.64 7.62
N MET A 17 -17.04 11.92 7.10
CA MET A 17 -18.44 12.25 7.33
C MET A 17 -19.09 11.08 8.05
N GLY A 18 -19.51 11.37 9.29
CA GLY A 18 -20.24 10.45 10.12
C GLY A 18 -21.57 10.05 9.49
N CYS A 19 -21.77 8.75 9.34
CA CYS A 19 -23.09 8.19 9.05
C CYS A 19 -23.89 8.09 10.35
N VAL A 20 -24.96 8.84 10.42
CA VAL A 20 -26.07 8.60 11.37
C VAL A 20 -26.85 7.40 10.85
N PRO A 21 -27.11 6.35 11.65
CA PRO A 21 -27.87 5.21 11.17
C PRO A 21 -29.36 5.56 11.05
N ALA A 22 -29.87 5.49 9.84
CA ALA A 22 -31.29 5.47 9.59
C ALA A 22 -31.83 4.07 9.93
N SER A 23 -32.74 4.00 10.85
CA SER A 23 -33.50 2.81 11.25
C SER A 23 -34.35 2.29 10.08
N VAL A 24 -34.00 1.13 9.54
CA VAL A 24 -34.81 0.40 8.57
C VAL A 24 -35.57 -0.69 9.32
N SER A 25 -36.91 -0.59 9.29
CA SER A 25 -37.82 -1.58 9.81
C SER A 25 -37.83 -2.84 8.92
N THR A 26 -37.59 -3.98 9.52
CA THR A 26 -37.67 -5.31 8.90
C THR A 26 -39.13 -5.72 8.69
N PRO A 27 -39.52 -6.26 7.51
CA PRO A 27 -40.78 -6.99 7.38
C PRO A 27 -40.61 -8.45 7.85
N ALA A 28 -41.53 -8.89 8.68
CA ALA A 28 -41.61 -10.26 9.19
C ALA A 28 -41.92 -11.26 8.06
N ILE A 29 -41.10 -12.32 7.98
CA ILE A 29 -41.39 -13.47 7.14
C ILE A 29 -42.03 -14.56 7.98
N THR A 30 -43.21 -14.95 7.60
CA THR A 30 -43.96 -16.10 8.15
C THR A 30 -43.41 -17.42 7.61
N PRO A 31 -43.26 -18.47 8.42
CA PRO A 31 -42.79 -19.76 7.94
C PRO A 31 -43.94 -20.60 7.38
N GLY A 32 -43.84 -20.93 6.10
CA GLY A 32 -44.67 -21.96 5.47
C GLY A 32 -43.92 -23.26 5.36
N SER A 33 -44.29 -24.24 6.14
CA SER A 33 -43.70 -25.58 6.13
C SER A 33 -44.41 -26.44 5.08
N THR A 34 -43.66 -27.15 4.25
CA THR A 34 -44.08 -28.46 3.67
C THR A 34 -42.88 -29.39 3.60
N ILE A 35 -42.94 -30.46 4.37
CA ILE A 35 -41.96 -31.57 4.37
C ILE A 35 -42.30 -32.50 3.23
N PRO A 36 -41.36 -32.90 2.36
CA PRO A 36 -41.56 -34.02 1.43
C PRO A 36 -41.38 -35.37 2.14
N PRO A 37 -41.98 -36.46 1.66
CA PRO A 37 -42.02 -37.74 2.37
C PRO A 37 -40.70 -38.50 2.33
N ALA A 38 -40.47 -39.26 3.39
CA ALA A 38 -39.31 -40.10 3.62
C ALA A 38 -39.09 -41.17 2.57
N ILE A 39 -37.86 -41.22 2.00
CA ILE A 39 -37.41 -42.35 1.18
C ILE A 39 -36.78 -43.37 2.13
N THR A 40 -37.26 -44.63 2.04
CA THR A 40 -36.71 -45.79 2.74
C THR A 40 -35.29 -46.13 2.28
N PRO A 41 -34.35 -46.44 3.14
CA PRO A 41 -32.99 -46.77 2.74
C PRO A 41 -32.93 -48.17 2.17
N ASN A 42 -32.40 -48.29 0.94
CA ASN A 42 -31.87 -49.53 0.42
C ASN A 42 -30.52 -49.80 1.08
N ASP A 43 -30.36 -51.00 1.62
CA ASP A 43 -29.11 -51.55 2.10
C ASP A 43 -28.03 -51.56 1.01
N THR A 44 -27.21 -50.54 0.95
CA THR A 44 -25.90 -50.59 0.33
C THR A 44 -24.85 -50.58 1.43
N SER A 45 -24.13 -51.69 1.52
CA SER A 45 -22.95 -51.83 2.36
C SER A 45 -22.04 -50.59 2.25
N LEU A 46 -21.91 -49.81 3.31
CA LEU A 46 -20.96 -48.72 3.40
C LEU A 46 -19.54 -49.20 3.07
N PRO A 47 -18.77 -48.54 2.21
CA PRO A 47 -17.38 -48.88 2.02
C PRO A 47 -16.67 -48.70 3.39
N THR A 48 -15.97 -49.74 3.80
CA THR A 48 -15.13 -49.75 4.97
C THR A 48 -14.06 -48.67 4.78
N PHE A 49 -14.20 -47.53 5.44
CA PHE A 49 -13.14 -46.52 5.46
C PHE A 49 -11.93 -47.16 6.09
N THR A 50 -10.88 -47.38 5.31
CA THR A 50 -9.55 -47.61 5.87
C THR A 50 -9.18 -46.32 6.63
N PRO A 51 -8.92 -46.38 7.92
CA PRO A 51 -8.48 -45.18 8.64
C PRO A 51 -7.25 -44.60 7.92
N SER A 52 -7.31 -43.33 7.57
CA SER A 52 -6.14 -42.61 7.06
C SER A 52 -5.01 -42.77 8.07
N PRO A 53 -3.78 -43.11 7.64
CA PRO A 53 -2.68 -43.30 8.59
C PRO A 53 -2.52 -42.02 9.42
N THR A 54 -2.34 -42.16 10.73
CA THR A 54 -2.09 -41.01 11.62
C THR A 54 -0.85 -40.26 11.12
N PRO A 55 -0.91 -38.94 10.91
CA PRO A 55 0.24 -38.20 10.44
C PRO A 55 1.45 -38.38 11.35
N THR A 56 2.65 -38.48 10.77
CA THR A 56 3.89 -38.54 11.55
C THR A 56 4.14 -37.20 12.28
N PRO A 57 4.92 -37.19 13.37
CA PRO A 57 5.24 -35.93 14.08
C PRO A 57 5.87 -34.87 13.16
N GLU A 58 6.70 -35.26 12.19
CA GLU A 58 7.29 -34.37 11.18
C GLU A 58 6.19 -33.72 10.31
N ALA A 59 5.29 -34.53 9.76
CA ALA A 59 4.18 -34.04 8.93
C ALA A 59 3.26 -33.08 9.74
N ARG A 60 3.16 -33.28 11.06
CA ARG A 60 2.42 -32.35 11.93
C ARG A 60 3.15 -31.03 12.11
N ILE A 61 4.48 -31.03 12.23
CA ILE A 61 5.28 -29.79 12.25
C ILE A 61 5.06 -29.03 10.94
N ASP A 62 5.13 -29.69 9.78
CA ASP A 62 4.91 -29.05 8.48
C ASP A 62 3.49 -28.44 8.37
N THR A 63 2.49 -29.16 8.86
CA THR A 63 1.10 -28.68 8.90
C THR A 63 0.96 -27.48 9.84
N ALA A 64 1.61 -27.51 10.99
CA ALA A 64 1.59 -26.42 11.96
C ALA A 64 2.31 -25.16 11.45
N GLU A 65 3.47 -25.32 10.79
CA GLU A 65 4.18 -24.20 10.15
C GLU A 65 3.33 -23.55 9.03
N ALA A 66 2.68 -24.36 8.20
CA ALA A 66 1.75 -23.85 7.19
C ALA A 66 0.55 -23.13 7.84
N ALA A 67 0.05 -23.63 8.97
CA ALA A 67 -1.03 -23.00 9.72
C ALA A 67 -0.60 -21.65 10.34
N ILE A 68 0.60 -21.54 10.94
CA ILE A 68 1.17 -20.26 11.39
C ILE A 68 1.30 -19.29 10.21
N PHE A 69 1.88 -19.73 9.11
CA PHE A 69 2.08 -18.90 7.92
C PHE A 69 0.76 -18.29 7.43
N ASN A 70 -0.31 -19.10 7.46
CA ASN A 70 -1.66 -18.68 7.07
C ASN A 70 -2.42 -17.93 8.20
N GLY A 71 -1.86 -17.81 9.40
CA GLY A 71 -2.51 -17.18 10.54
C GLY A 71 -3.66 -18.00 11.13
N ASN A 72 -3.66 -19.34 10.91
CA ASN A 72 -4.60 -20.28 11.50
C ASN A 72 -4.02 -20.82 12.82
N TYR A 73 -4.06 -19.99 13.85
CA TYR A 73 -3.40 -20.26 15.11
C TYR A 73 -4.00 -21.45 15.87
N ASP A 74 -5.31 -21.68 15.76
CA ASP A 74 -5.97 -22.82 16.41
C ASP A 74 -5.46 -24.16 15.86
N THR A 75 -5.35 -24.27 14.55
CA THR A 75 -4.76 -25.47 13.92
C THR A 75 -3.30 -25.62 14.29
N ALA A 76 -2.54 -24.52 14.29
CA ALA A 76 -1.12 -24.56 14.63
C ALA A 76 -0.89 -25.09 16.07
N LEU A 77 -1.66 -24.61 17.06
CA LEU A 77 -1.57 -25.08 18.44
C LEU A 77 -1.84 -26.59 18.55
N VAL A 78 -2.90 -27.07 17.89
CA VAL A 78 -3.27 -28.49 17.92
C VAL A 78 -2.18 -29.37 17.31
N GLU A 79 -1.64 -29.00 16.17
CA GLU A 79 -0.67 -29.79 15.45
C GLU A 79 0.71 -29.77 16.12
N TYR A 80 1.17 -28.63 16.65
CA TYR A 80 2.41 -28.60 17.44
C TYR A 80 2.30 -29.41 18.73
N GLN A 81 1.17 -29.29 19.45
CA GLN A 81 0.97 -30.08 20.66
C GLN A 81 0.98 -31.60 20.34
N ALA A 82 0.29 -31.98 19.26
CA ALA A 82 0.25 -33.37 18.82
C ALA A 82 1.64 -33.87 18.35
N ALA A 83 2.44 -33.02 17.71
CA ALA A 83 3.83 -33.34 17.33
C ALA A 83 4.71 -33.54 18.58
N PHE A 84 4.59 -32.69 19.59
CA PHE A 84 5.30 -32.80 20.86
C PHE A 84 4.97 -34.08 21.62
N ASP A 85 3.68 -34.39 21.75
CA ASP A 85 3.19 -35.53 22.54
C ASP A 85 3.53 -36.89 21.89
N ASN A 86 3.51 -36.96 20.55
CA ASN A 86 3.69 -38.20 19.81
C ASN A 86 5.13 -38.43 19.33
N SER A 87 6.06 -37.49 19.54
CA SER A 87 7.47 -37.66 19.17
C SER A 87 8.34 -38.07 20.34
N VAL A 88 9.36 -38.88 20.06
CA VAL A 88 10.47 -39.18 20.96
C VAL A 88 11.75 -38.47 20.54
N SER A 89 11.81 -37.87 19.33
CA SER A 89 12.96 -37.13 18.83
C SER A 89 13.08 -35.78 19.56
N PRO A 90 14.24 -35.49 20.17
CA PRO A 90 14.51 -34.21 20.80
C PRO A 90 14.37 -33.03 19.83
N GLU A 91 14.75 -33.21 18.55
CA GLU A 91 14.71 -32.20 17.53
C GLU A 91 13.26 -31.79 17.20
N ILE A 92 12.38 -32.80 17.04
CA ILE A 92 10.94 -32.54 16.74
C ILE A 92 10.25 -31.90 17.93
N ARG A 93 10.54 -32.41 19.16
CA ARG A 93 9.98 -31.83 20.39
C ARG A 93 10.43 -30.38 20.60
N ALA A 94 11.71 -30.08 20.33
CA ALA A 94 12.22 -28.73 20.38
C ALA A 94 11.56 -27.82 19.29
N ALA A 95 11.36 -28.31 18.07
CA ALA A 95 10.65 -27.60 17.04
C ALA A 95 9.19 -27.34 17.40
N ALA A 96 8.51 -28.33 17.98
CA ALA A 96 7.12 -28.17 18.42
C ALA A 96 6.98 -27.13 19.55
N LEU A 97 7.87 -27.17 20.58
CA LEU A 97 7.87 -26.15 21.64
C LEU A 97 8.16 -24.74 21.10
N TRP A 98 9.09 -24.63 20.14
CA TRP A 98 9.34 -23.34 19.48
C TRP A 98 8.10 -22.81 18.76
N GLY A 99 7.41 -23.67 18.01
CA GLY A 99 6.17 -23.33 17.33
C GLY A 99 5.06 -22.93 18.29
N LEU A 100 4.84 -23.72 19.36
CA LEU A 100 3.87 -23.40 20.41
C LEU A 100 4.14 -22.02 21.02
N GLY A 101 5.39 -21.75 21.45
CA GLY A 101 5.74 -20.46 22.06
C GLY A 101 5.50 -19.28 21.14
N ARG A 102 5.77 -19.42 19.81
CA ARG A 102 5.45 -18.38 18.82
C ARG A 102 3.95 -18.14 18.69
N VAL A 103 3.15 -19.19 18.60
CA VAL A 103 1.68 -19.07 18.47
C VAL A 103 1.06 -18.50 19.73
N GLU A 104 1.46 -18.99 20.91
CA GLU A 104 0.99 -18.48 22.20
C GLU A 104 1.26 -16.98 22.37
N HIS A 105 2.45 -16.53 21.93
CA HIS A 105 2.78 -15.11 21.90
C HIS A 105 1.90 -14.34 20.90
N ALA A 106 1.70 -14.85 19.69
CA ALA A 106 0.89 -14.23 18.66
C ALA A 106 -0.58 -14.02 19.10
N ILE A 107 -1.13 -14.97 19.86
CA ILE A 107 -2.47 -14.84 20.45
C ILE A 107 -2.50 -14.08 21.78
N LYS A 108 -1.40 -13.42 22.17
CA LYS A 108 -1.23 -12.64 23.40
C LYS A 108 -1.31 -13.46 24.70
N ASN A 109 -1.18 -14.79 24.64
CA ASN A 109 -1.08 -15.64 25.82
C ASN A 109 0.38 -15.70 26.32
N ASN A 110 0.88 -14.55 26.72
CA ASN A 110 2.29 -14.35 27.08
C ASN A 110 2.75 -15.20 28.26
N GLY A 111 1.84 -15.58 29.18
CA GLY A 111 2.18 -16.46 30.29
C GLY A 111 2.54 -17.86 29.83
N ALA A 112 1.69 -18.49 29.03
CA ALA A 112 1.95 -19.81 28.44
C ALA A 112 3.19 -19.77 27.53
N ALA A 113 3.33 -18.74 26.69
CA ALA A 113 4.49 -18.59 25.82
C ALA A 113 5.82 -18.61 26.60
N LEU A 114 5.91 -17.87 27.71
CA LEU A 114 7.10 -17.87 28.56
C LEU A 114 7.38 -19.26 29.18
N GLU A 115 6.37 -19.98 29.63
CA GLU A 115 6.49 -21.32 30.17
C GLU A 115 7.00 -22.31 29.13
N THR A 116 6.39 -22.29 27.94
CA THR A 116 6.77 -23.13 26.79
C THR A 116 8.20 -22.86 26.33
N LEU A 117 8.58 -21.59 26.19
CA LEU A 117 9.93 -21.19 25.76
C LEU A 117 10.98 -21.49 26.83
N TRP A 118 10.64 -21.38 28.11
CA TRP A 118 11.51 -21.79 29.19
C TRP A 118 11.70 -23.34 29.20
N GLN A 119 10.63 -24.08 28.95
CA GLN A 119 10.72 -25.52 28.77
C GLN A 119 11.64 -25.89 27.60
N LEU A 120 11.51 -25.22 26.45
CA LEU A 120 12.39 -25.42 25.29
C LEU A 120 13.86 -25.20 25.69
N SER A 121 14.17 -24.04 26.26
CA SER A 121 15.56 -23.65 26.57
C SER A 121 16.20 -24.52 27.66
N SER A 122 15.40 -25.02 28.60
CA SER A 122 15.91 -25.87 29.71
C SER A 122 16.05 -27.36 29.34
N GLN A 123 15.10 -27.91 28.59
CA GLN A 123 15.10 -29.34 28.23
C GLN A 123 15.87 -29.65 26.96
N TYR A 124 15.99 -28.71 26.03
CA TYR A 124 16.63 -28.87 24.72
C TYR A 124 17.67 -27.76 24.43
N PRO A 125 18.64 -27.52 25.36
CA PRO A 125 19.56 -26.37 25.28
C PRO A 125 20.47 -26.36 24.04
N THR A 126 20.67 -27.52 23.40
CA THR A 126 21.48 -27.65 22.17
C THR A 126 20.70 -27.35 20.89
N SER A 127 19.39 -27.20 20.99
CA SER A 127 18.55 -26.81 19.81
C SER A 127 18.83 -25.38 19.40
N PRO A 128 18.98 -25.08 18.09
CA PRO A 128 19.08 -23.70 17.59
C PRO A 128 17.87 -22.84 18.03
N ASN A 129 16.70 -23.46 18.18
CA ASN A 129 15.49 -22.76 18.59
C ASN A 129 15.51 -22.42 20.10
N ALA A 130 16.25 -23.15 20.92
CA ALA A 130 16.43 -22.82 22.35
C ALA A 130 17.16 -21.48 22.54
N VAL A 131 18.10 -21.16 21.65
CA VAL A 131 18.78 -19.86 21.67
C VAL A 131 17.84 -18.75 21.23
N ARG A 132 17.07 -18.96 20.15
CA ARG A 132 16.06 -18.02 19.67
C ARG A 132 14.95 -17.77 20.69
N ALA A 133 14.63 -18.78 21.50
CA ALA A 133 13.65 -18.63 22.58
C ALA A 133 14.02 -17.51 23.56
N TYR A 134 15.31 -17.29 23.86
CA TYR A 134 15.72 -16.17 24.72
C TYR A 134 15.40 -14.80 24.09
N PHE A 135 15.57 -14.65 22.78
CA PHE A 135 15.19 -13.41 22.12
C PHE A 135 13.67 -13.18 22.24
N LEU A 136 12.85 -14.17 21.90
CA LEU A 136 11.39 -14.07 21.99
C LEU A 136 10.91 -13.86 23.43
N MET A 137 11.54 -14.50 24.42
CA MET A 137 11.28 -14.21 25.84
C MET A 137 11.61 -12.74 26.19
N GLY A 138 12.67 -12.16 25.61
CA GLY A 138 12.99 -10.75 25.74
C GLY A 138 11.86 -9.83 25.27
N GLU A 139 11.33 -10.10 24.07
CA GLU A 139 10.19 -9.36 23.52
C GLU A 139 8.93 -9.50 24.41
N ILE A 140 8.65 -10.71 24.87
CA ILE A 140 7.50 -10.98 25.76
C ILE A 140 7.67 -10.27 27.11
N TYR A 141 8.85 -10.33 27.72
CA TYR A 141 9.10 -9.63 28.99
C TYR A 141 8.96 -8.11 28.84
N LYS A 142 9.46 -7.57 27.74
CA LYS A 142 9.31 -6.13 27.42
C LYS A 142 7.83 -5.76 27.30
N ALA A 143 7.03 -6.54 26.54
CA ALA A 143 5.59 -6.35 26.41
C ALA A 143 4.82 -6.44 27.75
N LEU A 144 5.35 -7.19 28.72
CA LEU A 144 4.81 -7.31 30.08
C LEU A 144 5.35 -6.24 31.05
N GLY A 145 6.20 -5.31 30.61
CA GLY A 145 6.88 -4.32 31.47
C GLY A 145 7.96 -4.90 32.40
N ARG A 146 8.36 -6.17 32.18
CA ARG A 146 9.38 -6.87 32.95
C ARG A 146 10.76 -6.61 32.35
N ASN A 147 11.17 -5.35 32.39
CA ASN A 147 12.28 -4.83 31.60
C ASN A 147 13.66 -5.41 32.00
N GLU A 148 13.89 -5.69 33.30
CA GLU A 148 15.14 -6.32 33.73
C GLU A 148 15.28 -7.74 33.18
N GLU A 149 14.20 -8.51 33.19
CA GLU A 149 14.18 -9.86 32.64
C GLU A 149 14.34 -9.84 31.13
N ALA A 150 13.75 -8.83 30.45
CA ALA A 150 13.97 -8.62 29.02
C ALA A 150 15.44 -8.41 28.70
N ALA A 151 16.12 -7.50 29.41
CA ALA A 151 17.55 -7.22 29.22
C ALA A 151 18.42 -8.47 29.46
N LYS A 152 18.11 -9.26 30.47
CA LYS A 152 18.79 -10.55 30.75
C LYS A 152 18.60 -11.54 29.61
N ALA A 153 17.38 -11.67 29.09
CA ALA A 153 17.06 -12.58 27.99
C ALA A 153 17.82 -12.21 26.70
N TYR A 154 17.85 -10.93 26.31
CA TYR A 154 18.66 -10.45 25.18
C TYR A 154 20.16 -10.67 25.41
N THR A 155 20.66 -10.50 26.65
CA THR A 155 22.06 -10.77 26.98
C THR A 155 22.43 -12.23 26.74
N ILE A 156 21.54 -13.17 27.09
CA ILE A 156 21.76 -14.62 26.86
C ILE A 156 21.74 -14.90 25.36
N TYR A 157 20.79 -14.32 24.62
CA TYR A 157 20.73 -14.47 23.16
C TYR A 157 22.03 -14.03 22.49
N LEU A 158 22.48 -12.81 22.79
CA LEU A 158 23.73 -12.26 22.24
C LEU A 158 24.97 -13.09 22.58
N ALA A 159 25.01 -13.67 23.76
CA ALA A 159 26.13 -14.53 24.18
C ALA A 159 26.15 -15.90 23.47
N LEU A 160 24.98 -16.45 23.17
CA LEU A 160 24.83 -17.78 22.56
C LEU A 160 24.79 -17.75 21.03
N ARG A 161 24.45 -16.58 20.42
CA ARG A 161 24.29 -16.41 18.99
C ARG A 161 24.85 -15.07 18.50
N PRO A 162 26.16 -14.83 18.71
CA PRO A 162 26.77 -13.57 18.33
C PRO A 162 26.94 -13.42 16.80
N GLY A 163 26.95 -12.16 16.34
CA GLY A 163 27.29 -11.79 14.97
C GLY A 163 26.19 -12.00 13.92
N ILE A 164 24.94 -12.21 14.35
CA ILE A 164 23.81 -12.38 13.42
C ILE A 164 22.96 -11.09 13.36
N ILE A 165 22.34 -10.70 14.46
CA ILE A 165 21.48 -9.51 14.57
C ILE A 165 21.92 -8.64 15.76
N ASP A 166 23.22 -8.57 16.01
CA ASP A 166 23.76 -7.98 17.23
C ASP A 166 23.38 -6.51 17.37
N ALA A 167 23.43 -5.71 16.29
CA ALA A 167 23.00 -4.32 16.33
C ALA A 167 21.56 -4.17 16.89
N TYR A 168 20.64 -4.92 16.32
CA TYR A 168 19.22 -4.89 16.73
C TYR A 168 19.02 -5.42 18.15
N ALA A 169 19.59 -6.56 18.47
CA ALA A 169 19.45 -7.16 19.79
C ALA A 169 20.08 -6.30 20.91
N GLN A 170 21.20 -5.61 20.62
CA GLN A 170 21.82 -4.64 21.53
C GLN A 170 20.94 -3.41 21.73
N GLU A 171 20.34 -2.90 20.69
CA GLU A 171 19.38 -1.79 20.77
C GLU A 171 18.17 -2.17 21.64
N GLN A 172 17.54 -3.35 21.40
CA GLN A 172 16.44 -3.85 22.22
C GLN A 172 16.84 -4.05 23.69
N ARG A 173 18.07 -4.52 23.93
CA ARG A 173 18.62 -4.64 25.28
C ARG A 173 18.80 -3.28 25.94
N GLY A 174 19.28 -2.28 25.18
CA GLY A 174 19.39 -0.89 25.61
C GLY A 174 18.05 -0.30 26.00
N ASP A 175 17.03 -0.51 25.16
CA ASP A 175 15.66 -0.06 25.43
C ASP A 175 15.09 -0.69 26.72
N ALA A 176 15.36 -1.98 26.93
CA ALA A 176 14.96 -2.68 28.15
C ALA A 176 15.65 -2.12 29.39
N TYR A 177 16.97 -1.86 29.34
CA TYR A 177 17.68 -1.23 30.43
C TYR A 177 17.19 0.19 30.73
N ALA A 178 16.99 1.01 29.70
CA ALA A 178 16.47 2.37 29.85
C ALA A 178 15.08 2.37 30.49
N ALA A 179 14.20 1.46 30.06
CA ALA A 179 12.87 1.31 30.65
C ALA A 179 12.89 0.74 32.09
N ALA A 180 13.95 0.05 32.47
CA ALA A 180 14.20 -0.39 33.86
C ALA A 180 14.85 0.70 34.74
N GLY A 181 15.19 1.88 34.16
CA GLY A 181 15.89 2.95 34.85
C GLY A 181 17.39 2.72 35.02
N ASN A 182 17.96 1.76 34.32
CA ASN A 182 19.40 1.46 34.31
C ASN A 182 20.08 2.11 33.09
N ASP A 183 20.21 3.44 33.15
CA ASP A 183 20.70 4.24 32.02
C ASP A 183 22.18 3.96 31.68
N THR A 184 23.00 3.58 32.65
CA THR A 184 24.42 3.24 32.42
C THR A 184 24.59 2.02 31.54
N ASP A 185 23.82 0.95 31.82
CA ASP A 185 23.83 -0.26 31.01
C ASP A 185 23.12 -0.05 29.68
N ALA A 186 22.10 0.83 29.63
CA ALA A 186 21.44 1.24 28.39
C ALA A 186 22.42 1.89 27.42
N ILE A 187 23.20 2.90 27.88
CA ILE A 187 24.25 3.56 27.10
C ILE A 187 25.29 2.55 26.59
N THR A 188 25.69 1.61 27.45
CA THR A 188 26.64 0.58 27.06
C THR A 188 26.09 -0.32 25.94
N ALA A 189 24.82 -0.71 26.02
CA ALA A 189 24.15 -1.51 25.00
C ALA A 189 23.97 -0.74 23.69
N TYR A 190 23.54 0.51 23.74
CA TYR A 190 23.39 1.36 22.54
C TYR A 190 24.73 1.63 21.85
N LYS A 191 25.81 1.86 22.62
CA LYS A 191 27.16 1.99 22.05
C LYS A 191 27.63 0.70 21.37
N ALA A 192 27.27 -0.46 21.92
CA ALA A 192 27.54 -1.74 21.28
C ALA A 192 26.74 -1.91 19.98
N ALA A 193 25.47 -1.47 19.95
CA ALA A 193 24.66 -1.45 18.73
C ALA A 193 25.29 -0.55 17.65
N LEU A 194 25.72 0.67 18.00
CA LEU A 194 26.39 1.61 17.07
C LEU A 194 27.73 1.11 16.53
N ALA A 195 28.39 0.21 17.24
CA ALA A 195 29.65 -0.38 16.80
C ALA A 195 29.47 -1.50 15.76
N ASP A 196 28.26 -2.02 15.62
CA ASP A 196 27.93 -3.09 14.69
C ASP A 196 27.57 -2.50 13.30
N PRO A 197 28.13 -3.03 12.18
CA PRO A 197 27.82 -2.54 10.85
C PRO A 197 26.36 -2.81 10.40
N GLY A 198 25.61 -3.62 11.12
CA GLY A 198 24.21 -3.91 10.85
C GLY A 198 23.25 -2.89 11.46
N ILE A 199 23.72 -1.74 11.97
CA ILE A 199 22.83 -0.69 12.51
C ILE A 199 22.06 0.02 11.40
N GLU A 200 20.74 0.10 11.53
CA GLU A 200 19.86 0.73 10.53
C GLU A 200 19.75 2.25 10.70
N ASP A 201 19.51 2.72 11.93
CA ASP A 201 19.29 4.14 12.24
C ASP A 201 20.25 4.63 13.32
N SER A 202 21.47 4.93 12.94
CA SER A 202 22.50 5.45 13.84
C SER A 202 22.10 6.75 14.56
N PRO A 203 21.48 7.76 13.92
CA PRO A 203 21.00 8.96 14.60
C PRO A 203 19.97 8.66 15.70
N ALA A 204 19.00 7.77 15.46
CA ALA A 204 18.00 7.42 16.46
C ALA A 204 18.62 6.77 17.71
N VAL A 205 19.58 5.87 17.52
CA VAL A 205 20.29 5.24 18.64
C VAL A 205 21.17 6.25 19.38
N GLN A 206 21.80 7.20 18.69
CA GLN A 206 22.55 8.29 19.32
C GLN A 206 21.65 9.19 20.17
N VAL A 207 20.43 9.49 19.70
CA VAL A 207 19.43 10.24 20.49
C VAL A 207 19.05 9.46 21.77
N LYS A 208 18.89 8.14 21.70
CA LYS A 208 18.64 7.30 22.89
C LYS A 208 19.79 7.38 23.91
N ILE A 209 21.03 7.39 23.43
CA ILE A 209 22.22 7.60 24.31
C ILE A 209 22.13 8.96 24.97
N ALA A 210 21.93 10.04 24.22
CA ALA A 210 21.86 11.39 24.77
C ALA A 210 20.72 11.54 25.79
N GLN A 211 19.56 10.93 25.54
CA GLN A 211 18.45 10.92 26.49
C GLN A 211 18.80 10.19 27.79
N ALA A 212 19.55 9.09 27.72
CA ALA A 212 20.03 8.38 28.88
C ALA A 212 21.07 9.20 29.64
N ASP A 213 22.00 9.89 28.95
CA ASP A 213 22.96 10.82 29.55
C ASP A 213 22.23 11.97 30.28
N VAL A 214 21.15 12.53 29.72
CA VAL A 214 20.30 13.53 30.40
C VAL A 214 19.73 12.97 31.70
N ARG A 215 19.21 11.75 31.71
CA ARG A 215 18.68 11.14 32.95
C ARG A 215 19.74 10.87 34.00
N LEU A 216 20.98 10.62 33.57
CA LEU A 216 22.15 10.50 34.45
C LEU A 216 22.73 11.86 34.90
N GLY A 217 22.24 12.98 34.33
CA GLY A 217 22.74 14.33 34.63
C GLY A 217 23.93 14.76 33.79
N ASP A 218 24.42 13.96 32.86
CA ASP A 218 25.48 14.33 31.92
C ASP A 218 24.94 15.13 30.72
N THR A 219 24.44 16.30 31.01
CA THR A 219 23.84 17.18 29.99
C THR A 219 24.86 17.68 28.97
N THR A 220 26.16 17.74 29.36
CA THR A 220 27.23 18.18 28.44
C THR A 220 27.44 17.17 27.32
N THR A 221 27.53 15.89 27.65
CA THR A 221 27.65 14.81 26.63
C THR A 221 26.41 14.79 25.75
N ALA A 222 25.20 14.87 26.32
CA ALA A 222 23.96 14.89 25.57
C ALA A 222 23.87 16.03 24.53
N LEU A 223 24.22 17.25 24.94
CA LEU A 223 24.28 18.43 24.04
C LEU A 223 25.30 18.22 22.92
N GLY A 224 26.48 17.66 23.25
CA GLY A 224 27.49 17.33 22.23
C GLY A 224 27.01 16.32 21.18
N ILE A 225 26.22 15.33 21.59
CA ILE A 225 25.60 14.35 20.67
C ILE A 225 24.57 15.04 19.77
N TYR A 226 23.67 15.85 20.34
CA TYR A 226 22.64 16.56 19.55
C TYR A 226 23.28 17.54 18.55
N ASP A 227 24.29 18.29 18.92
CA ASP A 227 25.02 19.19 18.03
C ASP A 227 25.74 18.42 16.92
N SER A 228 26.29 17.24 17.23
CA SER A 228 26.91 16.35 16.23
C SER A 228 25.90 15.83 15.21
N ILE A 229 24.73 15.35 15.66
CA ILE A 229 23.65 14.89 14.77
C ILE A 229 23.17 16.04 13.89
N TYR A 230 22.94 17.23 14.50
CA TYR A 230 22.51 18.43 13.81
C TYR A 230 23.45 18.81 12.67
N ALA A 231 24.76 18.78 12.95
CA ALA A 231 25.79 19.14 11.97
C ALA A 231 25.91 18.10 10.83
N ALA A 232 25.65 16.83 11.10
CA ALA A 232 25.81 15.74 10.15
C ALA A 232 24.60 15.56 9.22
N THR A 233 23.40 16.04 9.62
CA THR A 233 22.17 15.79 8.86
C THR A 233 21.78 16.95 7.95
N SER A 234 21.16 16.63 6.80
CA SER A 234 20.43 17.58 5.96
C SER A 234 18.92 17.54 6.17
N ASN A 235 18.43 16.67 7.06
CA ASN A 235 17.02 16.49 7.34
C ASN A 235 16.53 17.56 8.32
N ASP A 236 15.68 18.47 7.85
CA ASP A 236 15.17 19.61 8.63
C ASP A 236 14.33 19.16 9.84
N TYR A 237 13.60 18.05 9.75
CA TYR A 237 12.85 17.48 10.89
C TYR A 237 13.80 17.03 12.00
N LEU A 238 14.89 16.36 11.65
CA LEU A 238 15.89 15.91 12.62
C LEU A 238 16.66 17.09 13.22
N LYS A 239 16.94 18.15 12.45
CA LYS A 239 17.52 19.38 12.96
C LYS A 239 16.61 20.07 13.96
N ALA A 240 15.33 20.22 13.63
CA ALA A 240 14.32 20.79 14.53
C ALA A 240 14.24 20.00 15.84
N GLN A 241 14.26 18.68 15.78
CA GLN A 241 14.27 17.80 16.94
C GLN A 241 15.53 18.04 17.81
N MET A 242 16.71 18.13 17.20
CA MET A 242 17.96 18.37 17.96
C MET A 242 17.95 19.72 18.66
N ASP A 243 17.46 20.78 18.01
CA ASP A 243 17.33 22.09 18.62
C ASP A 243 16.30 22.10 19.76
N LEU A 244 15.14 21.42 19.58
CA LEU A 244 14.14 21.30 20.64
C LEU A 244 14.70 20.57 21.86
N LEU A 245 15.34 19.41 21.67
CA LEU A 245 15.93 18.64 22.77
C LEU A 245 17.06 19.39 23.47
N SER A 246 17.91 20.10 22.72
CA SER A 246 18.94 20.93 23.27
C SER A 246 18.37 22.09 24.10
N GLY A 247 17.34 22.75 23.59
CA GLY A 247 16.63 23.82 24.30
C GLY A 247 15.99 23.33 25.61
N GLN A 248 15.43 22.14 25.63
CA GLN A 248 14.86 21.53 26.84
C GLN A 248 15.96 21.29 27.92
N ILE A 249 17.14 20.85 27.51
CA ILE A 249 18.29 20.72 28.43
C ILE A 249 18.68 22.09 29.01
N TYR A 250 18.79 23.14 28.18
CA TYR A 250 19.13 24.47 28.66
C TYR A 250 18.09 25.02 29.64
N LEU A 251 16.80 24.77 29.44
CA LEU A 251 15.77 25.11 30.45
C LEU A 251 16.01 24.38 31.78
N THR A 252 16.33 23.10 31.73
CA THR A 252 16.60 22.29 32.93
C THR A 252 17.84 22.79 33.68
N LEU A 253 18.83 23.32 32.96
CA LEU A 253 20.05 23.91 33.51
C LEU A 253 19.83 25.35 34.02
N GLY A 254 18.63 25.92 33.94
CA GLY A 254 18.36 27.31 34.32
C GLY A 254 18.97 28.31 33.37
N GLN A 255 19.18 27.97 32.11
CA GLN A 255 19.77 28.80 31.06
C GLN A 255 18.72 29.16 29.99
N PRO A 256 17.65 29.89 30.33
CA PRO A 256 16.51 30.13 29.45
C PRO A 256 16.90 30.90 28.18
N ASP A 257 17.86 31.81 28.22
CA ASP A 257 18.28 32.58 27.05
C ASP A 257 18.83 31.66 25.93
N GLN A 258 19.61 30.65 26.29
CA GLN A 258 20.14 29.66 25.34
C GLN A 258 19.03 28.76 24.81
N ALA A 259 18.08 28.35 25.65
CA ALA A 259 16.93 27.58 25.24
C ALA A 259 16.07 28.32 24.20
N TYR A 260 15.76 29.59 24.50
CA TYR A 260 14.94 30.41 23.61
C TYR A 260 15.65 30.72 22.28
N GLN A 261 16.97 30.82 22.26
CA GLN A 261 17.71 30.94 21.00
C GLN A 261 17.56 29.68 20.14
N ARG A 262 17.65 28.48 20.72
CA ARG A 262 17.41 27.22 19.99
C ARG A 262 15.97 27.13 19.49
N PHE A 263 14.98 27.45 20.30
CA PHE A 263 13.57 27.42 19.92
C PHE A 263 13.23 28.45 18.84
N LEU A 264 13.76 29.69 18.91
CA LEU A 264 13.59 30.68 17.85
C LEU A 264 14.21 30.18 16.53
N HIS A 265 15.43 29.63 16.62
CA HIS A 265 16.08 29.05 15.43
C HIS A 265 15.23 27.96 14.77
N THR A 266 14.60 27.10 15.56
CA THR A 266 13.70 26.06 15.08
C THR A 266 12.48 26.63 14.37
N VAL A 267 11.78 27.59 14.98
CA VAL A 267 10.60 28.28 14.44
C VAL A 267 10.93 29.02 13.15
N ASP A 268 12.09 29.67 13.08
CA ASP A 268 12.48 30.52 11.96
C ASP A 268 12.92 29.69 10.73
N ASN A 269 13.49 28.49 10.94
CA ASN A 269 14.12 27.72 9.85
C ASN A 269 13.38 26.44 9.46
N TYR A 270 12.56 25.87 10.35
CA TYR A 270 11.94 24.55 10.15
C TYR A 270 10.42 24.54 10.41
N PRO A 271 9.63 25.46 9.82
CA PRO A 271 8.21 25.63 10.17
C PRO A 271 7.34 24.38 9.92
N LEU A 272 7.79 23.46 9.08
CA LEU A 272 7.07 22.20 8.77
C LEU A 272 7.26 21.12 9.84
N ALA A 273 8.25 21.26 10.73
CA ALA A 273 8.53 20.24 11.73
C ALA A 273 7.58 20.36 12.93
N TYR A 274 7.04 19.24 13.40
CA TYR A 274 6.20 19.23 14.61
C TYR A 274 6.97 19.74 15.86
N ASP A 275 8.27 19.50 15.92
CA ASP A 275 9.15 20.00 16.99
C ASP A 275 9.19 21.53 17.02
N SER A 276 9.04 22.19 15.88
CA SER A 276 8.92 23.66 15.79
C SER A 276 7.67 24.18 16.48
N TYR A 277 6.55 23.43 16.40
CA TYR A 277 5.35 23.78 17.14
C TYR A 277 5.57 23.65 18.67
N SER A 278 6.25 22.60 19.11
CA SER A 278 6.61 22.42 20.52
C SER A 278 7.51 23.57 21.02
N ALA A 279 8.49 24.00 20.22
CA ALA A 279 9.35 25.14 20.49
C ALA A 279 8.53 26.45 20.51
N LEU A 280 7.64 26.67 19.55
CA LEU A 280 6.74 27.83 19.50
C LEU A 280 5.89 27.94 20.76
N VAL A 281 5.28 26.84 21.21
CA VAL A 281 4.47 26.83 22.44
C VAL A 281 5.33 27.26 23.65
N ALA A 282 6.56 26.79 23.76
CA ALA A 282 7.47 27.17 24.82
C ALA A 282 7.81 28.68 24.79
N LEU A 283 8.07 29.25 23.61
CA LEU A 283 8.35 30.68 23.41
C LEU A 283 7.13 31.54 23.75
N VAL A 284 5.92 31.15 23.29
CA VAL A 284 4.69 31.87 23.59
C VAL A 284 4.42 31.90 25.09
N ASN A 285 4.57 30.77 25.78
CA ASN A 285 4.38 30.65 27.23
C ASN A 285 5.39 31.49 28.01
N ALA A 286 6.59 31.70 27.49
CA ALA A 286 7.62 32.51 28.05
C ALA A 286 7.49 34.03 27.70
N GLY A 287 6.55 34.38 26.84
CA GLY A 287 6.37 35.77 26.37
C GLY A 287 7.49 36.26 25.46
N ILE A 288 8.21 35.36 24.80
CA ILE A 288 9.33 35.72 23.90
C ILE A 288 8.75 36.22 22.56
N PRO A 289 9.13 37.45 22.13
CA PRO A 289 8.69 37.99 20.85
C PRO A 289 9.30 37.20 19.67
N MET A 290 8.54 37.04 18.60
CA MET A 290 8.94 36.34 17.36
C MET A 290 8.27 36.97 16.15
N ASP A 291 8.74 36.62 14.98
CA ASP A 291 8.14 37.06 13.74
C ASP A 291 6.75 36.42 13.55
N ASP A 292 5.73 37.26 13.26
CA ASP A 292 4.36 36.81 13.11
C ASP A 292 4.15 35.96 11.82
N MET A 293 4.96 36.13 10.77
CA MET A 293 4.92 35.28 9.57
C MET A 293 5.38 33.88 9.92
N ASN A 294 6.54 33.73 10.56
CA ASN A 294 7.07 32.42 10.95
C ASN A 294 6.16 31.72 11.96
N ARG A 295 5.63 32.48 12.93
CA ARG A 295 4.63 31.99 13.86
C ARG A 295 3.40 31.44 13.13
N GLY A 296 2.86 32.23 12.20
CA GLY A 296 1.69 31.81 11.41
C GLY A 296 1.94 30.55 10.61
N LEU A 297 3.13 30.39 10.01
CA LEU A 297 3.51 29.18 9.29
C LEU A 297 3.57 27.95 10.19
N VAL A 298 4.25 28.05 11.36
CA VAL A 298 4.34 26.92 12.30
C VAL A 298 2.95 26.54 12.82
N ASP A 299 2.13 27.50 13.23
CA ASP A 299 0.76 27.26 13.70
C ASP A 299 -0.10 26.62 12.57
N TYR A 300 0.04 27.08 11.33
CA TYR A 300 -0.67 26.52 10.17
C TYR A 300 -0.29 25.06 9.91
N PHE A 301 1.01 24.75 9.82
CA PHE A 301 1.47 23.38 9.58
C PHE A 301 1.21 22.43 10.75
N ALA A 302 1.08 22.97 11.96
CA ALA A 302 0.64 22.21 13.13
C ALA A 302 -0.89 22.04 13.22
N GLY A 303 -1.66 22.53 12.22
CA GLY A 303 -3.12 22.48 12.22
C GLY A 303 -3.80 23.43 13.21
N GLN A 304 -3.06 24.38 13.77
CA GLN A 304 -3.55 25.36 14.74
C GLN A 304 -4.10 26.61 14.05
N TYR A 305 -5.04 26.40 13.13
CA TYR A 305 -5.52 27.41 12.20
C TYR A 305 -6.04 28.70 12.84
N GLY A 306 -6.63 28.62 14.04
CA GLY A 306 -7.09 29.83 14.75
C GLY A 306 -5.91 30.74 15.15
N TYR A 307 -4.82 30.16 15.67
CA TYR A 307 -3.61 30.92 16.04
C TYR A 307 -2.83 31.40 14.79
N ALA A 308 -2.82 30.56 13.75
CA ALA A 308 -2.22 30.93 12.46
C ALA A 308 -2.94 32.15 11.84
N HIS A 309 -4.28 32.16 11.84
CA HIS A 309 -5.10 33.30 11.39
C HIS A 309 -4.67 34.59 12.10
N ASP A 310 -4.64 34.58 13.43
CA ASP A 310 -4.32 35.75 14.22
C ASP A 310 -2.87 36.25 13.99
N ALA A 311 -1.94 35.33 13.78
CA ALA A 311 -0.54 35.66 13.48
C ALA A 311 -0.41 36.27 12.06
N PHE A 312 -0.98 35.66 11.05
CA PHE A 312 -0.97 36.20 9.70
C PHE A 312 -1.69 37.57 9.62
N GLN A 313 -2.80 37.73 10.34
CA GLN A 313 -3.50 39.02 10.38
C GLN A 313 -2.61 40.12 10.98
N ARG A 314 -1.92 39.85 12.10
CA ARG A 314 -0.96 40.84 12.69
C ARG A 314 0.16 41.14 11.71
N TYR A 315 0.70 40.12 11.03
CA TYR A 315 1.74 40.33 10.04
C TYR A 315 1.28 41.23 8.88
N ILE A 316 0.08 40.95 8.30
CA ILE A 316 -0.51 41.72 7.20
C ILE A 316 -0.76 43.18 7.66
N ASP A 317 -1.32 43.39 8.85
CA ASP A 317 -1.59 44.72 9.40
C ASP A 317 -0.31 45.55 9.62
N ALA A 318 0.74 44.89 10.06
CA ALA A 318 2.06 45.52 10.25
C ALA A 318 2.82 45.75 8.93
N ASN A 319 2.52 44.97 7.90
CA ASN A 319 3.21 44.96 6.60
C ASN A 319 2.23 45.16 5.42
N PRO A 320 1.59 46.32 5.27
CA PRO A 320 0.56 46.53 4.24
C PRO A 320 1.09 46.49 2.80
N LYS A 321 2.39 46.37 2.60
CA LYS A 321 3.08 46.19 1.31
C LYS A 321 3.83 44.87 1.27
N ASN A 322 3.29 43.83 1.91
CA ASN A 322 3.87 42.50 1.87
C ASN A 322 3.83 41.90 0.45
N ASP A 323 4.49 40.78 0.23
CA ASP A 323 4.56 40.12 -1.08
C ASP A 323 3.34 39.23 -1.40
N GLY A 324 2.37 39.16 -0.50
CA GLY A 324 1.16 38.32 -0.62
C GLY A 324 1.29 36.94 -0.03
N THR A 325 2.46 36.52 0.41
CA THR A 325 2.64 35.17 0.96
C THR A 325 1.77 34.95 2.20
N ALA A 326 1.67 35.92 3.11
CA ALA A 326 0.77 35.87 4.25
C ALA A 326 -0.71 35.80 3.85
N ASP A 327 -1.12 36.53 2.80
CA ASP A 327 -2.48 36.51 2.26
C ASP A 327 -2.82 35.14 1.68
N TYR A 328 -1.88 34.50 0.98
CA TYR A 328 -2.03 33.13 0.49
C TYR A 328 -2.27 32.11 1.63
N TYR A 329 -1.42 32.16 2.66
CA TYR A 329 -1.59 31.27 3.83
C TYR A 329 -2.81 31.63 4.66
N MET A 330 -3.26 32.88 4.66
CA MET A 330 -4.53 33.30 5.26
C MET A 330 -5.71 32.61 4.57
N ALA A 331 -5.72 32.52 3.21
CA ALA A 331 -6.75 31.81 2.48
C ALA A 331 -6.78 30.30 2.81
N LEU A 332 -5.60 29.67 2.89
CA LEU A 332 -5.45 28.30 3.33
C LEU A 332 -5.89 28.09 4.80
N THR A 333 -5.67 29.08 5.64
CA THR A 333 -6.08 29.07 7.05
C THR A 333 -7.61 29.12 7.20
N TYR A 334 -8.29 29.96 6.44
CA TYR A 334 -9.77 29.95 6.37
C TYR A 334 -10.30 28.59 5.88
N PHE A 335 -9.63 27.99 4.91
CA PHE A 335 -9.98 26.65 4.46
C PHE A 335 -9.81 25.62 5.59
N GLY A 336 -8.69 25.61 6.28
CA GLY A 336 -8.43 24.73 7.44
C GLY A 336 -9.44 24.90 8.59
N LEU A 337 -9.99 26.10 8.76
CA LEU A 337 -11.06 26.41 9.71
C LEU A 337 -12.45 25.93 9.22
N GLY A 338 -12.55 25.39 8.01
CA GLY A 338 -13.85 25.02 7.40
C GLY A 338 -14.68 26.22 6.92
N GLN A 339 -14.10 27.42 6.87
CA GLN A 339 -14.75 28.66 6.43
C GLN A 339 -14.56 28.83 4.91
N TYR A 340 -15.16 27.92 4.12
CA TYR A 340 -14.89 27.76 2.70
C TYR A 340 -15.26 28.98 1.86
N GLU A 341 -16.35 29.68 2.18
CA GLU A 341 -16.72 30.94 1.49
C GLU A 341 -15.72 32.06 1.76
N ALA A 342 -15.21 32.16 2.99
CA ALA A 342 -14.17 33.12 3.36
C ALA A 342 -12.84 32.80 2.65
N ALA A 343 -12.51 31.51 2.56
CA ALA A 343 -11.34 31.04 1.81
C ALA A 343 -11.42 31.45 0.33
N VAL A 344 -12.58 31.21 -0.33
CA VAL A 344 -12.80 31.62 -1.73
C VAL A 344 -12.64 33.15 -1.91
N GLN A 345 -13.14 33.95 -0.96
CA GLN A 345 -12.98 35.43 -1.00
C GLN A 345 -11.50 35.85 -0.80
N ALA A 346 -10.81 35.19 0.14
CA ALA A 346 -9.39 35.46 0.40
C ALA A 346 -8.52 35.12 -0.83
N TRP A 347 -8.74 33.95 -1.49
CA TRP A 347 -8.06 33.65 -2.75
C TRP A 347 -8.40 34.65 -3.86
N ASP A 348 -9.65 35.11 -3.95
CA ASP A 348 -10.02 36.13 -4.94
C ASP A 348 -9.26 37.45 -4.70
N GLY A 349 -9.09 37.83 -3.44
CA GLY A 349 -8.26 38.96 -3.02
C GLY A 349 -6.79 38.79 -3.38
N PHE A 350 -6.23 37.62 -3.03
CA PHE A 350 -4.84 37.28 -3.33
C PHE A 350 -4.57 37.26 -4.85
N ILE A 351 -5.39 36.58 -5.64
CA ILE A 351 -5.24 36.49 -7.10
C ILE A 351 -5.23 37.90 -7.76
N LYS A 352 -6.07 38.82 -7.28
CA LYS A 352 -6.14 40.20 -7.79
C LYS A 352 -4.99 41.07 -7.31
N GLY A 353 -4.57 40.89 -6.06
CA GLY A 353 -3.58 41.75 -5.40
C GLY A 353 -2.13 41.40 -5.73
N TYR A 354 -1.84 40.12 -5.99
CA TYR A 354 -0.46 39.62 -6.05
C TYR A 354 -0.20 38.71 -7.28
N PRO A 355 -0.36 39.24 -8.52
CA PRO A 355 -0.19 38.44 -9.73
C PRO A 355 1.22 37.91 -9.97
N ASP A 356 2.23 38.53 -9.34
CA ASP A 356 3.64 38.14 -9.46
C ASP A 356 4.09 37.18 -8.35
N ASN A 357 3.22 36.84 -7.41
CA ASN A 357 3.57 35.90 -6.33
C ASN A 357 3.71 34.48 -6.86
N PRO A 358 4.74 33.69 -6.40
CA PRO A 358 4.95 32.31 -6.83
C PRO A 358 3.74 31.38 -6.65
N HIS A 359 2.87 31.65 -5.69
CA HIS A 359 1.65 30.88 -5.43
C HIS A 359 0.44 31.30 -6.29
N TRP A 360 0.58 32.32 -7.16
CA TRP A 360 -0.56 32.88 -7.89
C TRP A 360 -1.31 31.85 -8.74
N ALA A 361 -0.59 31.04 -9.52
CA ALA A 361 -1.23 30.01 -10.34
C ALA A 361 -1.90 28.91 -9.49
N ALA A 362 -1.26 28.50 -8.39
CA ALA A 362 -1.80 27.53 -7.48
C ALA A 362 -3.09 28.00 -6.78
N ALA A 363 -3.19 29.28 -6.47
CA ALA A 363 -4.37 29.86 -5.83
C ALA A 363 -5.66 29.74 -6.65
N TRP A 364 -5.56 29.58 -7.98
CA TRP A 364 -6.72 29.41 -8.85
C TRP A 364 -7.40 28.05 -8.68
N ASN A 365 -6.66 26.97 -8.49
CA ASN A 365 -7.22 25.63 -8.34
C ASN A 365 -6.66 24.88 -7.12
N GLY A 366 -5.33 24.69 -7.07
CA GLY A 366 -4.70 23.87 -6.04
C GLY A 366 -5.11 22.39 -6.15
N ASN A 367 -5.01 21.70 -5.01
CA ASN A 367 -5.36 20.29 -4.86
C ASN A 367 -5.85 19.99 -3.43
N ALA A 368 -6.01 18.71 -3.06
CA ALA A 368 -6.47 18.32 -1.72
C ALA A 368 -5.54 18.75 -0.58
N SER A 369 -4.22 18.78 -0.82
CA SER A 369 -3.21 19.14 0.19
C SER A 369 -3.01 20.66 0.30
N LEU A 370 -3.09 21.36 -0.83
CA LEU A 370 -2.99 22.81 -0.95
C LEU A 370 -4.14 23.30 -1.82
N PRO A 371 -5.34 23.42 -1.25
CA PRO A 371 -6.53 23.81 -2.01
C PRO A 371 -6.43 25.25 -2.52
N GLY A 372 -7.04 25.48 -3.68
CA GLY A 372 -7.22 26.81 -4.23
C GLY A 372 -8.70 27.15 -4.44
N ARG A 373 -8.97 28.26 -5.10
CA ARG A 373 -10.32 28.80 -5.29
C ARG A 373 -11.26 27.80 -5.96
N ALA A 374 -10.91 27.30 -7.16
CA ALA A 374 -11.79 26.41 -7.92
C ALA A 374 -11.99 25.07 -7.20
N TYR A 375 -10.92 24.52 -6.61
CA TYR A 375 -11.01 23.28 -5.82
C TYR A 375 -12.01 23.45 -4.67
N THR A 376 -11.94 24.53 -3.90
CA THR A 376 -12.87 24.81 -2.81
C THR A 376 -14.31 24.99 -3.30
N GLN A 377 -14.49 25.69 -4.41
CA GLN A 377 -15.80 25.92 -5.02
C GLN A 377 -16.49 24.59 -5.40
N TRP A 378 -15.79 23.69 -6.09
CA TRP A 378 -16.46 22.47 -6.56
C TRP A 378 -16.52 21.38 -5.50
N TYR A 379 -15.47 21.18 -4.70
CA TYR A 379 -15.38 20.04 -3.80
C TYR A 379 -16.17 20.25 -2.49
N TYR A 380 -16.06 21.45 -1.90
CA TYR A 380 -16.69 21.75 -0.61
C TYR A 380 -18.00 22.51 -0.74
N LEU A 381 -18.12 23.39 -1.73
CA LEU A 381 -19.30 24.19 -1.92
C LEU A 381 -20.23 23.67 -3.02
N SER A 382 -19.84 22.61 -3.75
CA SER A 382 -20.62 22.03 -4.88
C SER A 382 -20.93 23.04 -5.99
N GLN A 383 -20.14 24.09 -6.13
CA GLN A 383 -20.30 25.18 -7.09
C GLN A 383 -19.56 24.87 -8.41
N TYR A 384 -19.93 23.76 -9.08
CA TYR A 384 -19.23 23.27 -10.27
C TYR A 384 -19.13 24.31 -11.39
N ASP A 385 -20.20 25.07 -11.69
CA ASP A 385 -20.19 26.12 -12.71
C ASP A 385 -19.22 27.25 -12.40
N LEU A 386 -19.22 27.73 -11.16
CA LEU A 386 -18.31 28.79 -10.74
C LEU A 386 -16.85 28.31 -10.76
N ALA A 387 -16.60 27.10 -10.37
CA ALA A 387 -15.27 26.50 -10.43
C ALA A 387 -14.77 26.37 -11.87
N ALA A 388 -15.61 25.87 -12.78
CA ALA A 388 -15.27 25.81 -14.21
C ALA A 388 -14.98 27.21 -14.79
N GLN A 389 -15.82 28.22 -14.48
CA GLN A 389 -15.61 29.62 -14.89
C GLN A 389 -14.32 30.20 -14.31
N THR A 390 -13.97 29.85 -13.06
CA THR A 390 -12.70 30.27 -12.43
C THR A 390 -11.53 29.77 -13.27
N LEU A 391 -11.51 28.48 -13.63
CA LEU A 391 -10.44 27.88 -14.43
C LEU A 391 -10.38 28.41 -15.85
N LEU A 392 -11.55 28.59 -16.52
CA LEU A 392 -11.62 29.23 -17.85
C LEU A 392 -11.15 30.68 -17.84
N THR A 393 -11.34 31.37 -16.72
CA THR A 393 -10.84 32.76 -16.54
C THR A 393 -9.31 32.76 -16.43
N PHE A 394 -8.72 31.80 -15.68
CA PHE A 394 -7.27 31.63 -15.66
C PHE A 394 -6.69 31.41 -17.05
N VAL A 395 -7.25 30.47 -17.81
CA VAL A 395 -6.79 30.17 -19.19
C VAL A 395 -6.83 31.41 -20.09
N LYS A 396 -7.86 32.24 -19.92
CA LYS A 396 -7.98 33.52 -20.66
C LYS A 396 -6.93 34.54 -20.22
N GLN A 397 -6.61 34.64 -18.94
CA GLN A 397 -5.66 35.61 -18.38
C GLN A 397 -4.20 35.23 -18.57
N ALA A 398 -3.90 33.92 -18.47
CA ALA A 398 -2.55 33.38 -18.56
C ALA A 398 -2.48 32.20 -19.56
N PRO A 399 -2.77 32.42 -20.87
CA PRO A 399 -2.87 31.34 -21.84
C PRO A 399 -1.53 30.63 -22.14
N THR A 400 -0.41 31.24 -21.78
CA THR A 400 0.93 30.66 -21.94
C THR A 400 1.48 30.01 -20.65
N ASP A 401 0.73 30.09 -19.58
CA ASP A 401 1.13 29.42 -18.33
C ASP A 401 1.06 27.89 -18.48
N ALA A 402 2.00 27.17 -17.85
CA ALA A 402 2.06 25.71 -17.93
C ALA A 402 0.78 25.02 -17.38
N ASN A 403 0.06 25.68 -16.49
CA ASN A 403 -1.21 25.16 -15.94
C ASN A 403 -2.41 25.41 -16.88
N ALA A 404 -2.30 26.24 -17.92
CA ALA A 404 -3.43 26.57 -18.75
C ALA A 404 -4.11 25.36 -19.42
N PRO A 405 -3.40 24.43 -20.09
CA PRO A 405 -4.02 23.22 -20.62
C PRO A 405 -4.58 22.30 -19.51
N ILE A 406 -3.93 22.22 -18.34
CA ILE A 406 -4.40 21.45 -17.21
C ILE A 406 -5.74 22.00 -16.69
N TYR A 407 -5.81 23.30 -16.51
CA TYR A 407 -7.02 23.96 -16.00
C TYR A 407 -8.16 23.98 -17.04
N LEU A 408 -7.82 24.00 -18.32
CA LEU A 408 -8.82 23.85 -19.39
C LEU A 408 -9.42 22.44 -19.38
N GLN A 409 -8.59 21.41 -19.22
CA GLN A 409 -9.05 20.03 -19.09
C GLN A 409 -9.92 19.83 -17.84
N GLU A 410 -9.51 20.39 -16.71
CA GLU A 410 -10.28 20.31 -15.45
C GLU A 410 -11.61 21.09 -15.53
N ALA A 411 -11.66 22.21 -16.23
CA ALA A 411 -12.91 22.93 -16.51
C ALA A 411 -13.91 22.03 -17.26
N GLY A 412 -13.45 21.27 -18.26
CA GLY A 412 -14.27 20.27 -18.95
C GLY A 412 -14.81 19.19 -18.02
N ARG A 413 -13.97 18.69 -17.08
CA ARG A 413 -14.40 17.74 -16.05
C ARG A 413 -15.49 18.31 -15.13
N LEU A 414 -15.36 19.56 -14.71
CA LEU A 414 -16.34 20.22 -13.86
C LEU A 414 -17.67 20.43 -14.57
N GLN A 415 -17.62 20.79 -15.88
CA GLN A 415 -18.82 20.88 -16.73
C GLN A 415 -19.50 19.51 -16.87
N GLU A 416 -18.73 18.42 -17.09
CA GLU A 416 -19.25 17.06 -17.15
C GLU A 416 -19.96 16.70 -15.83
N ARG A 417 -19.32 16.95 -14.69
CA ARG A 417 -19.89 16.70 -13.35
C ARG A 417 -21.19 17.48 -13.14
N ASN A 418 -21.31 18.67 -13.71
CA ASN A 418 -22.51 19.50 -13.63
C ASN A 418 -23.58 19.12 -14.68
N GLY A 419 -23.35 18.04 -15.45
CA GLY A 419 -24.28 17.58 -16.49
C GLY A 419 -24.27 18.41 -17.79
N LYS A 420 -23.35 19.37 -17.91
CA LYS A 420 -23.16 20.18 -19.11
C LYS A 420 -22.29 19.49 -20.16
N LEU A 421 -22.80 18.35 -20.64
CA LEU A 421 -22.02 17.39 -21.42
C LEU A 421 -21.51 18.00 -22.74
N GLU A 422 -22.34 18.79 -23.45
CA GLU A 422 -21.93 19.40 -24.73
C GLU A 422 -20.84 20.47 -24.50
N GLU A 423 -20.99 21.30 -23.44
CA GLU A 423 -19.97 22.29 -23.07
C GLU A 423 -18.66 21.63 -22.72
N ALA A 424 -18.71 20.50 -21.95
CA ALA A 424 -17.53 19.72 -21.57
C ALA A 424 -16.77 19.21 -22.80
N ALA A 425 -17.48 18.61 -23.78
CA ALA A 425 -16.85 18.11 -24.99
C ALA A 425 -16.17 19.22 -25.79
N LEU A 426 -16.81 20.40 -25.93
CA LEU A 426 -16.23 21.55 -26.59
C LEU A 426 -15.02 22.11 -25.81
N THR A 427 -15.06 22.11 -24.49
CA THR A 427 -13.94 22.58 -23.68
C THR A 427 -12.73 21.65 -23.81
N TRP A 428 -12.94 20.34 -23.93
CA TRP A 428 -11.86 19.39 -24.18
C TRP A 428 -11.31 19.46 -25.59
N ASP A 429 -12.15 19.74 -26.63
CA ASP A 429 -11.63 20.00 -27.98
C ASP A 429 -10.66 21.20 -27.99
N ARG A 430 -10.93 22.25 -27.20
CA ARG A 430 -10.05 23.40 -27.07
C ARG A 430 -8.65 23.06 -26.58
N VAL A 431 -8.49 22.00 -25.77
CA VAL A 431 -7.16 21.55 -25.36
C VAL A 431 -6.33 21.14 -26.56
N ALA A 432 -6.92 20.41 -27.51
CA ALA A 432 -6.24 20.00 -28.72
C ALA A 432 -6.03 21.18 -29.73
N ASP A 433 -6.97 22.12 -29.76
CA ASP A 433 -6.93 23.23 -30.73
C ASP A 433 -6.03 24.39 -30.25
N GLU A 434 -6.04 24.70 -28.93
CA GLU A 434 -5.30 25.82 -28.34
C GLU A 434 -3.90 25.39 -27.83
N TYR A 435 -3.73 24.10 -27.44
CA TYR A 435 -2.49 23.53 -26.86
C TYR A 435 -2.04 22.25 -27.56
N PRO A 436 -1.86 22.23 -28.89
CA PRO A 436 -1.60 20.99 -29.65
C PRO A 436 -0.30 20.26 -29.27
N GLY A 437 0.62 20.94 -28.58
CA GLY A 437 1.86 20.36 -28.07
C GLY A 437 1.76 19.80 -26.63
N SER A 438 0.58 19.83 -26.03
CA SER A 438 0.38 19.31 -24.67
C SER A 438 0.19 17.79 -24.66
N ASP A 439 0.81 17.10 -23.69
CA ASP A 439 0.60 15.67 -23.46
C ASP A 439 -0.85 15.33 -23.03
N LEU A 440 -1.68 16.33 -22.75
CA LEU A 440 -3.08 16.17 -22.39
C LEU A 440 -4.02 16.02 -23.60
N VAL A 441 -3.54 16.28 -24.81
CA VAL A 441 -4.35 16.27 -26.04
C VAL A 441 -5.03 14.92 -26.27
N PRO A 442 -4.34 13.76 -26.19
CA PRO A 442 -4.99 12.47 -26.35
C PRO A 442 -6.13 12.28 -25.36
N GLN A 443 -5.86 12.46 -24.07
CA GLN A 443 -6.87 12.31 -23.03
C GLN A 443 -8.08 13.26 -23.22
N ALA A 444 -7.86 14.50 -23.62
CA ALA A 444 -8.94 15.46 -23.84
C ALA A 444 -9.82 15.05 -25.02
N LEU A 445 -9.24 14.65 -26.15
CA LEU A 445 -9.97 14.15 -27.33
C LEU A 445 -10.75 12.87 -27.00
N PHE A 446 -10.14 11.98 -26.25
CA PHE A 446 -10.80 10.76 -25.79
C PHE A 446 -12.04 11.08 -24.93
N GLN A 447 -11.90 11.93 -23.93
CA GLN A 447 -13.01 12.35 -23.06
C GLN A 447 -14.13 13.05 -23.87
N ALA A 448 -13.79 13.92 -24.84
CA ALA A 448 -14.76 14.50 -25.74
C ALA A 448 -15.51 13.43 -26.57
N GLY A 449 -14.80 12.40 -27.02
CA GLY A 449 -15.37 11.24 -27.70
C GLY A 449 -16.35 10.45 -26.82
N ILE A 450 -15.97 10.15 -25.58
CA ILE A 450 -16.82 9.45 -24.60
C ILE A 450 -18.12 10.23 -24.32
N ILE A 451 -18.03 11.55 -24.14
CA ILE A 451 -19.22 12.38 -23.94
C ILE A 451 -20.14 12.36 -25.17
N ARG A 452 -19.59 12.47 -26.37
CA ARG A 452 -20.37 12.42 -27.61
C ARG A 452 -21.02 11.03 -27.78
N TYR A 453 -20.33 9.97 -27.43
CA TYR A 453 -20.88 8.61 -27.39
C TYR A 453 -22.07 8.51 -26.42
N ARG A 454 -21.92 9.01 -25.20
CA ARG A 454 -23.01 9.09 -24.18
C ARG A 454 -24.24 9.87 -24.69
N LEU A 455 -24.02 10.94 -25.46
CA LEU A 455 -25.07 11.75 -26.06
C LEU A 455 -25.72 11.12 -27.31
N GLY A 456 -25.26 9.93 -27.73
CA GLY A 456 -25.72 9.28 -28.97
C GLY A 456 -25.23 9.97 -30.25
N LYS A 457 -24.30 10.93 -30.16
CA LYS A 457 -23.68 11.63 -31.28
C LYS A 457 -22.52 10.80 -31.84
N TYR A 458 -22.83 9.59 -32.32
CA TYR A 458 -21.81 8.61 -32.68
C TYR A 458 -20.88 9.06 -33.81
N SER A 459 -21.37 9.79 -34.80
CA SER A 459 -20.52 10.33 -35.87
C SER A 459 -19.46 11.31 -35.34
N ASP A 460 -19.86 12.19 -34.41
CA ASP A 460 -18.93 13.14 -33.79
C ASP A 460 -17.96 12.45 -32.84
N ALA A 461 -18.43 11.42 -32.12
CA ALA A 461 -17.60 10.59 -31.26
C ALA A 461 -16.51 9.85 -32.07
N LEU A 462 -16.89 9.31 -33.23
CA LEU A 462 -15.96 8.64 -34.15
C LEU A 462 -14.81 9.57 -34.57
N ILE A 463 -15.15 10.82 -34.94
CA ILE A 463 -14.15 11.83 -35.31
C ILE A 463 -13.18 12.09 -34.14
N SER A 464 -13.69 12.23 -32.92
CA SER A 464 -12.84 12.45 -31.73
C SER A 464 -11.87 11.31 -31.51
N PHE A 465 -12.36 10.06 -31.52
CA PHE A 465 -11.51 8.89 -31.33
C PHE A 465 -10.51 8.67 -32.47
N GLN A 466 -10.86 8.99 -33.70
CA GLN A 466 -9.94 8.96 -34.84
C GLN A 466 -8.83 9.99 -34.71
N ARG A 467 -9.16 11.24 -34.30
CA ARG A 467 -8.14 12.27 -34.03
C ARG A 467 -7.19 11.83 -32.91
N ASP A 468 -7.73 11.28 -31.84
CA ASP A 468 -6.97 10.75 -30.72
C ASP A 468 -6.04 9.61 -31.17
N SER A 469 -6.55 8.61 -31.85
CA SER A 469 -5.77 7.45 -32.35
C SER A 469 -4.59 7.85 -33.26
N ILE A 470 -4.69 8.98 -33.98
CA ILE A 470 -3.62 9.51 -34.85
C ILE A 470 -2.59 10.29 -34.03
N LEU A 471 -3.01 11.03 -33.00
CA LEU A 471 -2.14 11.91 -32.20
C LEU A 471 -1.47 11.19 -31.04
N SER A 472 -2.04 10.08 -30.59
CA SER A 472 -1.49 9.29 -29.48
C SER A 472 -0.20 8.60 -29.90
N THR A 473 0.86 8.82 -29.10
CA THR A 473 2.17 8.17 -29.30
C THR A 473 2.36 6.97 -28.38
N VAL A 474 1.48 6.79 -27.40
CA VAL A 474 1.47 5.68 -26.45
C VAL A 474 0.59 4.56 -26.98
N LEU A 475 1.08 3.33 -26.98
CA LEU A 475 0.34 2.17 -27.52
C LEU A 475 -0.98 1.90 -26.78
N GLU A 476 -1.00 2.10 -25.48
CA GLU A 476 -2.20 1.95 -24.65
C GLU A 476 -3.31 2.94 -25.07
N ASP A 477 -2.96 4.22 -25.28
CA ASP A 477 -3.90 5.25 -25.73
C ASP A 477 -4.41 4.95 -27.16
N GLN A 478 -3.54 4.43 -28.04
CA GLN A 478 -3.94 3.97 -29.36
C GLN A 478 -4.92 2.78 -29.28
N ALA A 479 -4.65 1.81 -28.41
CA ALA A 479 -5.53 0.67 -28.18
C ALA A 479 -6.89 1.13 -27.66
N GLN A 480 -6.89 2.07 -26.69
CA GLN A 480 -8.08 2.70 -26.15
C GLN A 480 -8.93 3.33 -27.24
N SER A 481 -8.34 4.21 -28.05
CA SER A 481 -9.07 4.90 -29.11
C SER A 481 -9.60 3.97 -30.18
N LEU A 482 -8.80 2.97 -30.62
CA LEU A 482 -9.22 1.97 -31.61
C LEU A 482 -10.35 1.09 -31.09
N PHE A 483 -10.31 0.72 -29.81
CA PHE A 483 -11.40 -0.03 -29.15
C PHE A 483 -12.72 0.76 -29.23
N TRP A 484 -12.67 2.07 -28.89
CA TRP A 484 -13.86 2.92 -28.91
C TRP A 484 -14.28 3.34 -30.31
N ILE A 485 -13.39 3.36 -31.31
CA ILE A 485 -13.76 3.42 -32.73
C ILE A 485 -14.63 2.22 -33.07
N GLY A 486 -14.22 1.01 -32.69
CA GLY A 486 -15.01 -0.20 -32.91
C GLY A 486 -16.37 -0.19 -32.21
N LYS A 487 -16.43 0.25 -30.94
CA LYS A 487 -17.70 0.43 -30.19
C LYS A 487 -18.64 1.41 -30.91
N THR A 488 -18.08 2.54 -31.38
CA THR A 488 -18.84 3.59 -32.05
C THR A 488 -19.36 3.15 -33.41
N GLN A 489 -18.54 2.45 -34.22
CA GLN A 489 -18.94 1.88 -35.49
C GLN A 489 -20.03 0.82 -35.32
N SER A 490 -19.94 -0.02 -34.27
CA SER A 490 -20.99 -0.96 -33.92
C SER A 490 -22.31 -0.24 -33.58
N ALA A 491 -22.27 0.86 -32.85
CA ALA A 491 -23.45 1.69 -32.55
C ALA A 491 -24.04 2.38 -33.81
N LEU A 492 -23.22 2.67 -34.83
CA LEU A 492 -23.64 3.17 -36.12
C LEU A 492 -24.19 2.07 -37.04
N GLY A 493 -24.13 0.80 -36.65
CA GLY A 493 -24.53 -0.36 -37.45
C GLY A 493 -23.48 -0.83 -38.47
N GLU A 494 -22.25 -0.33 -38.39
CA GLU A 494 -21.13 -0.64 -39.27
C GLU A 494 -20.34 -1.87 -38.80
N ALA A 495 -20.99 -3.04 -38.74
CA ALA A 495 -20.45 -4.24 -38.10
C ALA A 495 -19.06 -4.65 -38.62
N SER A 496 -18.84 -4.60 -39.96
CA SER A 496 -17.55 -4.97 -40.55
C SER A 496 -16.40 -4.01 -40.15
N ALA A 497 -16.70 -2.72 -40.06
CA ALA A 497 -15.73 -1.71 -39.63
C ALA A 497 -15.42 -1.88 -38.14
N ALA A 498 -16.43 -2.12 -37.31
CA ALA A 498 -16.26 -2.42 -35.90
C ALA A 498 -15.35 -3.63 -35.66
N GLN A 499 -15.58 -4.73 -36.38
CA GLN A 499 -14.75 -5.91 -36.30
C GLN A 499 -13.32 -5.64 -36.73
N ALA A 500 -13.10 -4.86 -37.79
CA ALA A 500 -11.76 -4.48 -38.23
C ALA A 500 -11.01 -3.64 -37.16
N ALA A 501 -11.69 -2.68 -36.53
CA ALA A 501 -11.11 -1.88 -35.46
C ALA A 501 -10.72 -2.74 -34.25
N TRP A 502 -11.58 -3.66 -33.80
CA TRP A 502 -11.26 -4.55 -32.68
C TRP A 502 -10.13 -5.54 -33.03
N LEU A 503 -10.00 -6.02 -34.28
CA LEU A 503 -8.85 -6.83 -34.69
C LEU A 503 -7.53 -6.02 -34.63
N GLN A 504 -7.56 -4.76 -35.02
CA GLN A 504 -6.40 -3.88 -34.88
C GLN A 504 -6.04 -3.65 -33.42
N THR A 505 -7.03 -3.34 -32.58
CA THR A 505 -6.83 -3.16 -31.14
C THR A 505 -6.20 -4.40 -30.50
N ALA A 506 -6.75 -5.59 -30.76
CA ALA A 506 -6.27 -6.85 -30.21
C ALA A 506 -4.82 -7.20 -30.57
N ALA A 507 -4.30 -6.62 -31.66
CA ALA A 507 -2.94 -6.85 -32.15
C ALA A 507 -1.90 -5.90 -31.56
N ILE A 508 -2.28 -4.84 -30.82
CA ILE A 508 -1.35 -3.83 -30.29
C ILE A 508 -0.52 -4.43 -29.14
N ASP A 509 -1.17 -4.84 -28.08
CA ASP A 509 -0.55 -5.53 -26.95
C ASP A 509 -1.53 -6.55 -26.36
N PRO A 510 -1.30 -7.88 -26.54
CA PRO A 510 -2.25 -8.90 -26.12
C PRO A 510 -2.48 -8.98 -24.60
N THR A 511 -1.77 -8.19 -23.81
CA THR A 511 -1.88 -8.15 -22.34
C THR A 511 -2.52 -6.89 -21.80
N ASP A 512 -2.73 -5.88 -22.67
CA ASP A 512 -3.36 -4.60 -22.33
C ASP A 512 -4.88 -4.75 -22.19
N TYR A 513 -5.48 -3.91 -21.34
CA TYR A 513 -6.93 -3.91 -21.06
C TYR A 513 -7.79 -3.83 -22.35
N TYR A 514 -7.53 -2.84 -23.20
CA TYR A 514 -8.36 -2.62 -24.41
C TYR A 514 -8.16 -3.72 -25.44
N SER A 515 -6.94 -4.24 -25.58
CA SER A 515 -6.66 -5.38 -26.46
C SER A 515 -7.36 -6.65 -25.98
N LEU A 516 -7.37 -6.90 -24.67
CA LEU A 516 -8.13 -8.02 -24.08
C LEU A 516 -9.65 -7.83 -24.27
N ARG A 517 -10.16 -6.61 -24.06
CA ARG A 517 -11.57 -6.30 -24.29
C ARG A 517 -11.95 -6.43 -25.77
N ALA A 518 -11.09 -6.02 -26.68
CA ALA A 518 -11.30 -6.19 -28.12
C ALA A 518 -11.37 -7.68 -28.51
N GLN A 519 -10.50 -8.52 -27.95
CA GLN A 519 -10.58 -9.98 -28.11
C GLN A 519 -11.92 -10.53 -27.61
N ASP A 520 -12.42 -10.05 -26.48
CA ASP A 520 -13.72 -10.45 -25.94
C ASP A 520 -14.87 -10.02 -26.86
N MET A 521 -14.83 -8.78 -27.40
CA MET A 521 -15.84 -8.31 -28.34
C MET A 521 -15.90 -9.14 -29.61
N LEU A 522 -14.74 -9.59 -30.13
CA LEU A 522 -14.66 -10.44 -31.32
C LEU A 522 -15.31 -11.81 -31.14
N VAL A 523 -15.34 -12.34 -29.91
CA VAL A 523 -15.93 -13.64 -29.57
C VAL A 523 -17.20 -13.52 -28.71
N ASN A 524 -17.70 -12.31 -28.52
CA ASN A 524 -18.87 -12.00 -27.70
C ASN A 524 -18.77 -12.55 -26.26
N ARG A 525 -17.62 -12.36 -25.62
CA ARG A 525 -17.35 -12.80 -24.25
C ARG A 525 -17.64 -11.68 -23.25
N PRO A 526 -18.39 -11.96 -22.18
CA PRO A 526 -18.58 -11.02 -21.07
C PRO A 526 -17.27 -10.72 -20.35
N ILE A 527 -17.18 -9.50 -19.79
CA ILE A 527 -16.06 -9.13 -18.93
C ILE A 527 -16.02 -10.03 -17.68
N PHE A 528 -14.85 -10.48 -17.25
CA PHE A 528 -14.67 -11.41 -16.13
C PHE A 528 -15.42 -12.76 -16.26
N GLU A 529 -15.70 -13.23 -17.49
CA GLU A 529 -16.28 -14.55 -17.68
C GLU A 529 -15.36 -15.64 -17.10
N SER A 530 -15.91 -16.48 -16.21
CA SER A 530 -15.18 -17.54 -15.53
C SER A 530 -14.64 -18.58 -16.49
N LEU A 531 -13.43 -19.07 -16.21
CA LEU A 531 -12.87 -20.21 -16.94
C LEU A 531 -13.60 -21.50 -16.55
N PRO A 532 -13.96 -22.35 -17.52
CA PRO A 532 -14.61 -23.62 -17.23
C PRO A 532 -13.69 -24.61 -16.48
N VAL A 533 -12.40 -24.58 -16.75
CA VAL A 533 -11.39 -25.44 -16.11
C VAL A 533 -10.07 -24.68 -16.01
N VAL A 534 -9.45 -24.73 -14.82
CA VAL A 534 -8.13 -24.19 -14.55
C VAL A 534 -7.12 -25.33 -14.45
N ASN A 535 -6.05 -25.28 -15.22
CA ASN A 535 -4.96 -26.24 -15.09
C ASN A 535 -4.07 -25.89 -13.89
N LEU A 536 -4.15 -26.70 -12.84
CA LEU A 536 -3.31 -26.57 -11.63
C LEU A 536 -2.16 -27.61 -11.62
N ASN A 537 -2.07 -28.46 -12.64
CA ASN A 537 -1.05 -29.49 -12.75
C ASN A 537 0.20 -28.93 -13.43
N GLN A 538 1.00 -28.19 -12.66
CA GLN A 538 2.30 -27.72 -13.09
C GLN A 538 3.38 -28.63 -12.55
N ASP A 539 4.52 -28.68 -13.26
CA ASP A 539 5.75 -29.30 -12.75
C ASP A 539 6.80 -28.21 -12.49
N PRO A 540 6.81 -27.62 -11.28
CA PRO A 540 7.76 -26.54 -10.95
C PRO A 540 9.21 -26.95 -11.12
N THR A 541 9.54 -28.24 -10.96
CA THR A 541 10.90 -28.76 -11.10
C THR A 541 11.33 -28.76 -12.56
N ALA A 542 10.48 -29.27 -13.45
CA ALA A 542 10.76 -29.24 -14.88
C ALA A 542 10.80 -27.82 -15.45
N GLU A 543 9.86 -26.98 -15.05
CA GLU A 543 9.81 -25.55 -15.44
C GLU A 543 11.06 -24.79 -15.00
N ARG A 544 11.52 -25.02 -13.75
CA ARG A 544 12.75 -24.43 -13.23
C ARG A 544 13.98 -24.88 -14.01
N ALA A 545 14.07 -26.17 -14.38
CA ALA A 545 15.19 -26.66 -15.18
C ALA A 545 15.29 -25.95 -16.55
N VAL A 546 14.14 -25.66 -17.18
CA VAL A 546 14.08 -24.84 -18.41
C VAL A 546 14.53 -23.42 -18.15
N ALA A 547 14.08 -22.79 -17.06
CA ALA A 547 14.46 -21.44 -16.65
C ALA A 547 15.97 -21.34 -16.34
N ASP A 548 16.54 -22.32 -15.62
CA ASP A 548 17.97 -22.41 -15.33
C ASP A 548 18.80 -22.41 -16.62
N SER A 549 18.38 -23.19 -17.60
CA SER A 549 19.04 -23.28 -18.92
C SER A 549 18.93 -21.96 -19.67
N TRP A 550 17.75 -21.35 -19.64
CA TRP A 550 17.50 -20.05 -20.29
C TRP A 550 18.32 -18.92 -19.66
N VAL A 551 18.41 -18.86 -18.33
CA VAL A 551 19.23 -17.87 -17.60
C VAL A 551 20.69 -18.00 -18.00
N ARG A 552 21.24 -19.24 -18.04
CA ARG A 552 22.64 -19.46 -18.48
C ARG A 552 22.90 -18.94 -19.88
N VAL A 553 22.00 -19.25 -20.81
CA VAL A 553 22.16 -18.86 -22.23
C VAL A 553 21.98 -17.35 -22.39
N THR A 554 20.92 -16.78 -21.82
CA THR A 554 20.58 -15.36 -21.98
C THR A 554 21.64 -14.44 -21.42
N PHE A 555 22.30 -14.81 -20.32
CA PHE A 555 23.29 -14.00 -19.64
C PHE A 555 24.75 -14.51 -19.85
N ASN A 556 24.94 -15.45 -20.76
CA ASN A 556 26.24 -16.01 -21.10
C ASN A 556 27.01 -16.51 -19.86
N LEU A 557 26.31 -17.18 -18.94
CA LEU A 557 26.93 -17.79 -17.76
C LEU A 557 27.64 -19.09 -18.14
N THR A 558 28.63 -19.47 -17.32
CA THR A 558 29.32 -20.76 -17.54
C THR A 558 28.39 -21.95 -17.27
N PRO A 559 28.55 -23.09 -17.96
CA PRO A 559 27.67 -24.25 -17.81
C PRO A 559 27.64 -24.81 -16.37
N ASP A 560 28.71 -24.61 -15.61
CA ASP A 560 28.89 -25.05 -14.22
C ASP A 560 28.38 -24.03 -13.19
N THR A 561 27.84 -22.90 -13.63
CA THR A 561 27.19 -21.92 -12.71
C THR A 561 26.04 -22.60 -11.96
N ASP A 562 26.19 -22.74 -10.65
CA ASP A 562 25.12 -23.27 -9.80
C ASP A 562 23.99 -22.22 -9.64
N LEU A 563 22.80 -22.54 -10.12
CA LEU A 563 21.56 -21.76 -9.96
C LEU A 563 20.55 -22.45 -9.04
N SER A 564 20.88 -23.64 -8.52
CA SER A 564 19.98 -24.44 -7.67
C SER A 564 19.96 -24.00 -6.22
N THR A 565 21.07 -23.42 -5.75
CA THR A 565 21.25 -22.92 -4.38
C THR A 565 21.43 -21.40 -4.37
N PRO A 566 21.32 -20.73 -3.23
CA PRO A 566 21.66 -19.31 -3.12
C PRO A 566 23.12 -18.98 -3.42
N GLY A 567 24.02 -19.99 -3.47
CA GLY A 567 25.44 -19.81 -3.81
C GLY A 567 26.14 -18.89 -2.80
N SER A 568 26.86 -17.87 -3.36
CA SER A 568 27.60 -16.88 -2.54
C SER A 568 26.69 -16.07 -1.61
N LEU A 569 25.42 -15.95 -1.90
CA LEU A 569 24.46 -15.20 -1.07
C LEU A 569 24.26 -15.83 0.33
N LEU A 570 24.55 -17.15 0.49
CA LEU A 570 24.50 -17.80 1.82
C LEU A 570 25.47 -17.18 2.83
N ALA A 571 26.54 -16.56 2.37
CA ALA A 571 27.50 -15.85 3.22
C ALA A 571 27.22 -14.33 3.30
N ASP A 572 26.18 -13.85 2.63
CA ASP A 572 25.82 -12.44 2.66
C ASP A 572 25.18 -12.07 4.00
N PRO A 573 25.70 -11.04 4.69
CA PRO A 573 25.15 -10.63 5.98
C PRO A 573 23.66 -10.26 5.94
N GLN A 574 23.17 -9.65 4.86
CA GLN A 574 21.77 -9.25 4.71
C GLN A 574 20.86 -10.48 4.59
N LEU A 575 21.29 -11.51 3.81
CA LEU A 575 20.53 -12.75 3.72
C LEU A 575 20.46 -13.46 5.09
N ILE A 576 21.59 -13.49 5.81
CA ILE A 576 21.70 -14.13 7.12
C ILE A 576 20.80 -13.40 8.13
N ARG A 577 20.90 -12.05 8.22
CA ARG A 577 20.07 -11.27 9.13
C ARG A 577 18.59 -11.37 8.78
N GLY A 578 18.23 -11.19 7.50
CA GLY A 578 16.85 -11.30 7.04
C GLY A 578 16.21 -12.65 7.36
N THR A 579 16.97 -13.75 7.19
CA THR A 579 16.51 -15.10 7.54
C THR A 579 16.35 -15.30 9.05
N GLU A 580 17.23 -14.75 9.86
CA GLU A 580 17.10 -14.81 11.31
C GLU A 580 15.91 -13.99 11.80
N PHE A 581 15.74 -12.76 11.31
CA PHE A 581 14.58 -11.92 11.62
C PHE A 581 13.27 -12.62 11.27
N LEU A 582 13.18 -13.20 10.08
CA LEU A 582 11.99 -13.96 9.66
C LEU A 582 11.71 -15.15 10.60
N THR A 583 12.76 -15.88 11.02
CA THR A 583 12.64 -17.02 11.95
C THR A 583 12.13 -16.56 13.33
N LEU A 584 12.52 -15.35 13.77
CA LEU A 584 12.07 -14.74 15.02
C LEU A 584 10.67 -14.10 14.92
N GLY A 585 10.06 -14.04 13.71
CA GLY A 585 8.78 -13.38 13.47
C GLY A 585 8.88 -11.87 13.34
N LEU A 586 10.08 -11.34 13.07
CA LEU A 586 10.36 -9.92 12.83
C LEU A 586 10.31 -9.62 11.32
N ASP A 587 9.12 -9.79 10.74
CA ASP A 587 8.93 -9.76 9.28
C ASP A 587 9.28 -8.40 8.65
N THR A 588 9.08 -7.29 9.37
CA THR A 588 9.44 -5.94 8.89
C THR A 588 10.95 -5.81 8.74
N GLN A 589 11.72 -6.22 9.74
CA GLN A 589 13.19 -6.19 9.70
C GLN A 589 13.73 -7.17 8.64
N ALA A 590 13.11 -8.35 8.52
CA ALA A 590 13.44 -9.28 7.46
C ALA A 590 13.23 -8.66 6.06
N GLY A 591 12.12 -7.96 5.87
CA GLY A 591 11.81 -7.26 4.62
C GLY A 591 12.86 -6.20 4.27
N ILE A 592 13.29 -5.38 5.22
CA ILE A 592 14.34 -4.35 5.04
C ILE A 592 15.64 -5.00 4.52
N GLU A 593 16.07 -6.09 5.14
CA GLU A 593 17.29 -6.79 4.74
C GLU A 593 17.18 -7.42 3.35
N PHE A 594 16.05 -8.05 3.05
CA PHE A 594 15.82 -8.65 1.73
C PHE A 594 15.71 -7.62 0.61
N ASP A 595 15.11 -6.46 0.87
CA ASP A 595 15.01 -5.36 -0.08
C ASP A 595 16.39 -4.73 -0.33
N ALA A 596 17.19 -4.55 0.72
CA ALA A 596 18.56 -4.06 0.62
C ALA A 596 19.44 -5.03 -0.19
N LEU A 597 19.36 -6.34 0.06
CA LEU A 597 20.04 -7.36 -0.72
C LEU A 597 19.55 -7.37 -2.17
N GLY A 598 18.24 -7.29 -2.41
CA GLY A 598 17.67 -7.19 -3.75
C GLY A 598 18.24 -6.02 -4.53
N THR A 599 18.42 -4.86 -3.87
CA THR A 599 19.08 -3.68 -4.46
C THR A 599 20.56 -3.92 -4.74
N ALA A 600 21.27 -4.55 -3.82
CA ALA A 600 22.70 -4.82 -3.98
C ALA A 600 22.99 -5.74 -5.16
N VAL A 601 22.12 -6.71 -5.44
CA VAL A 601 22.29 -7.67 -6.54
C VAL A 601 21.55 -7.30 -7.83
N GLU A 602 20.86 -6.18 -7.90
CA GLU A 602 19.94 -5.82 -9.01
C GLU A 602 20.57 -5.84 -10.41
N GLN A 603 21.89 -5.74 -10.51
CA GLN A 603 22.62 -5.79 -11.78
C GLN A 603 23.21 -7.19 -12.10
N ASN A 604 23.09 -8.16 -11.18
CA ASN A 604 23.57 -9.52 -11.36
C ASN A 604 22.40 -10.49 -11.60
N PRO A 605 22.15 -10.93 -12.83
CA PRO A 605 20.99 -11.77 -13.14
C PRO A 605 21.02 -13.14 -12.44
N ALA A 606 22.21 -13.71 -12.22
CA ALA A 606 22.34 -14.99 -11.52
C ALA A 606 21.97 -14.86 -10.04
N ASP A 607 22.41 -13.78 -9.39
CA ASP A 607 22.11 -13.55 -7.98
C ASP A 607 20.66 -13.10 -7.77
N CYS A 608 20.08 -12.29 -8.69
CA CYS A 608 18.64 -12.02 -8.70
C CYS A 608 17.83 -13.32 -8.80
N TYR A 609 18.21 -14.23 -9.68
CA TYR A 609 17.54 -15.52 -9.86
C TYR A 609 17.66 -16.42 -8.62
N ARG A 610 18.86 -16.51 -8.03
CA ARG A 610 19.12 -17.25 -6.79
C ARG A 610 18.33 -16.70 -5.62
N LEU A 611 18.37 -15.37 -5.44
CA LEU A 611 17.61 -14.67 -4.39
C LEU A 611 16.11 -14.91 -4.54
N GLY A 612 15.57 -14.78 -5.76
CA GLY A 612 14.16 -15.02 -6.04
C GLY A 612 13.73 -16.44 -5.64
N ASN A 613 14.52 -17.47 -6.00
CA ASN A 613 14.24 -18.86 -5.62
C ASN A 613 14.32 -19.07 -4.10
N TYR A 614 15.29 -18.46 -3.43
CA TYR A 614 15.44 -18.55 -1.98
C TYR A 614 14.25 -17.91 -1.24
N LEU A 615 13.89 -16.69 -1.61
CA LEU A 615 12.76 -15.98 -1.03
C LEU A 615 11.43 -16.72 -1.26
N LEU A 616 11.26 -17.30 -2.46
CA LEU A 616 10.10 -18.14 -2.77
C LEU A 616 10.01 -19.34 -1.81
N SER A 617 11.14 -20.00 -1.52
CA SER A 617 11.20 -21.14 -0.59
C SER A 617 10.87 -20.75 0.86
N LEU A 618 11.06 -19.48 1.22
CA LEU A 618 10.69 -18.91 2.53
C LEU A 618 9.25 -18.37 2.58
N GLY A 619 8.47 -18.49 1.50
CA GLY A 619 7.14 -17.89 1.41
C GLY A 619 7.13 -16.37 1.27
N GLN A 620 8.29 -15.77 0.98
CA GLN A 620 8.43 -14.33 0.77
C GLN A 620 8.09 -13.99 -0.69
N TYR A 621 6.78 -14.10 -1.04
CA TYR A 621 6.31 -14.04 -2.43
C TYR A 621 6.53 -12.67 -3.06
N TYR A 622 6.24 -11.60 -2.34
CA TYR A 622 6.42 -10.22 -2.82
C TYR A 622 7.86 -9.93 -3.27
N PRO A 623 8.89 -10.03 -2.43
CA PRO A 623 10.26 -9.77 -2.85
C PRO A 623 10.78 -10.81 -3.86
N ALA A 624 10.29 -12.07 -3.82
CA ALA A 624 10.63 -13.06 -4.84
C ALA A 624 10.16 -12.64 -6.23
N ILE A 625 8.91 -12.16 -6.37
CA ILE A 625 8.36 -11.66 -7.63
C ILE A 625 9.21 -10.51 -8.18
N PHE A 626 9.67 -9.59 -7.33
CA PHE A 626 10.55 -8.50 -7.76
C PHE A 626 11.93 -8.99 -8.25
N ALA A 627 12.53 -9.94 -7.54
CA ALA A 627 13.80 -10.54 -7.95
C ALA A 627 13.68 -11.22 -9.33
N PHE A 628 12.62 -11.98 -9.59
CA PHE A 628 12.37 -12.58 -10.90
C PHE A 628 12.02 -11.54 -11.99
N ARG A 629 11.26 -10.50 -11.63
CA ARG A 629 11.01 -9.38 -12.56
C ARG A 629 12.30 -8.69 -12.97
N GLN A 630 13.25 -8.55 -12.05
CA GLN A 630 14.55 -7.95 -12.35
C GLN A 630 15.35 -8.80 -13.34
N VAL A 631 15.33 -10.12 -13.23
CA VAL A 631 15.95 -11.02 -14.24
C VAL A 631 15.36 -10.76 -15.62
N LEU A 632 14.05 -10.65 -15.75
CA LEU A 632 13.38 -10.35 -17.02
C LEU A 632 13.75 -8.96 -17.56
N THR A 633 13.83 -7.96 -16.66
CA THR A 633 14.26 -6.59 -17.03
C THR A 633 15.69 -6.57 -17.59
N LEU A 634 16.61 -7.29 -16.96
CA LEU A 634 17.98 -7.45 -17.45
C LEU A 634 18.04 -8.17 -18.79
N ALA A 635 17.09 -9.08 -19.04
CA ALA A 635 16.90 -9.74 -20.34
C ALA A 635 16.20 -8.85 -21.38
N LYS A 636 15.95 -7.55 -21.09
CA LYS A 636 15.26 -6.59 -21.97
C LYS A 636 13.78 -6.91 -22.21
N MET A 637 13.15 -7.65 -21.29
CA MET A 637 11.72 -7.94 -21.29
C MET A 637 11.02 -7.03 -20.27
N SER A 638 10.77 -5.77 -20.65
CA SER A 638 10.25 -4.73 -19.76
C SER A 638 8.72 -4.61 -19.80
N THR A 639 8.07 -5.03 -20.88
CA THR A 639 6.61 -5.02 -21.00
C THR A 639 6.00 -6.37 -20.63
N GLN A 640 4.74 -6.38 -20.27
CA GLN A 640 4.01 -7.58 -19.89
C GLN A 640 4.01 -8.61 -21.03
N SER A 641 3.71 -8.18 -22.25
CA SER A 641 3.69 -9.04 -23.43
C SER A 641 5.05 -9.65 -23.75
N GLN A 642 6.14 -8.88 -23.60
CA GLN A 642 7.50 -9.42 -23.81
C GLN A 642 7.80 -10.56 -22.84
N THR A 643 7.33 -10.50 -21.61
CA THR A 643 7.58 -11.54 -20.60
C THR A 643 6.94 -12.88 -20.93
N LEU A 644 5.93 -12.91 -21.84
CA LEU A 644 5.34 -14.17 -22.31
C LEU A 644 6.29 -15.03 -23.15
N ALA A 645 7.34 -14.40 -23.71
CA ALA A 645 8.39 -15.13 -24.45
C ALA A 645 9.45 -15.77 -23.53
N ALA A 646 9.47 -15.44 -22.24
CA ALA A 646 10.34 -16.08 -21.27
C ALA A 646 9.84 -17.49 -20.90
N PRO A 647 10.69 -18.35 -20.30
CA PRO A 647 10.23 -19.61 -19.74
C PRO A 647 9.02 -19.40 -18.80
N VAL A 648 8.04 -20.26 -18.90
CA VAL A 648 6.76 -20.14 -18.17
C VAL A 648 6.97 -20.07 -16.65
N TYR A 649 8.05 -20.65 -16.13
CA TYR A 649 8.45 -20.59 -14.73
C TYR A 649 8.42 -19.18 -14.14
N PHE A 650 8.95 -18.18 -14.86
CA PHE A 650 8.93 -16.78 -14.42
C PHE A 650 7.52 -16.25 -14.30
N ASN A 651 6.64 -16.58 -15.24
CA ASN A 651 5.24 -16.12 -15.22
C ASN A 651 4.41 -16.89 -14.20
N HIS A 652 4.65 -18.19 -13.97
CA HIS A 652 4.02 -18.96 -12.91
C HIS A 652 4.39 -18.48 -11.50
N ILE A 653 5.56 -17.84 -11.32
CA ILE A 653 5.89 -17.16 -10.05
C ILE A 653 5.21 -15.79 -9.99
N ARG A 654 5.28 -14.99 -11.04
CA ARG A 654 4.67 -13.64 -11.07
C ARG A 654 3.14 -13.67 -10.93
N TYR A 655 2.51 -14.75 -11.36
CA TYR A 655 1.08 -15.03 -11.32
C TYR A 655 0.79 -16.37 -10.63
N GLY A 656 1.49 -16.66 -9.53
CA GLY A 656 1.36 -17.92 -8.79
C GLY A 656 0.04 -18.04 -8.04
N PHE A 657 -0.34 -19.27 -7.74
CA PHE A 657 -1.49 -19.58 -6.88
C PHE A 657 -1.04 -19.62 -5.40
N PHE A 658 -0.50 -18.49 -4.93
CA PHE A 658 -0.12 -18.36 -3.54
C PHE A 658 -1.36 -18.32 -2.64
N TYR A 659 -1.26 -18.87 -1.43
CA TYR A 659 -2.39 -18.99 -0.49
C TYR A 659 -3.60 -19.76 -1.05
N ARG A 660 -3.43 -20.60 -2.09
CA ARG A 660 -4.54 -21.29 -2.76
C ARG A 660 -5.39 -22.13 -1.80
N ASP A 661 -4.76 -22.75 -0.77
CA ASP A 661 -5.41 -23.65 0.17
C ASP A 661 -6.43 -22.94 1.08
N ILE A 662 -6.33 -21.62 1.22
CA ILE A 662 -7.31 -20.79 1.91
C ILE A 662 -8.16 -19.94 0.95
N LEU A 663 -7.59 -19.46 -0.15
CA LEU A 663 -8.31 -18.61 -1.11
C LEU A 663 -9.36 -19.41 -1.90
N PHE A 664 -9.04 -20.63 -2.38
CA PHE A 664 -9.98 -21.41 -3.17
C PHE A 664 -11.22 -21.80 -2.38
N PRO A 665 -11.13 -22.30 -1.12
CA PRO A 665 -12.31 -22.50 -0.28
C PRO A 665 -13.11 -21.22 -0.02
N ALA A 666 -12.43 -20.07 0.19
CA ALA A 666 -13.10 -18.79 0.40
C ALA A 666 -13.84 -18.33 -0.86
N ALA A 667 -13.22 -18.45 -2.04
CA ALA A 667 -13.83 -18.14 -3.33
C ALA A 667 -15.05 -19.06 -3.59
N GLN A 668 -14.93 -20.36 -3.34
CA GLN A 668 -16.03 -21.31 -3.48
C GLN A 668 -17.21 -20.97 -2.57
N LYS A 669 -16.92 -20.67 -1.30
CA LYS A 669 -17.95 -20.28 -0.30
C LYS A 669 -18.71 -19.03 -0.73
N THR A 670 -18.05 -18.08 -1.37
CA THR A 670 -18.63 -16.81 -1.82
C THR A 670 -19.12 -16.85 -3.27
N GLY A 671 -18.94 -17.98 -3.97
CA GLY A 671 -19.39 -18.18 -5.36
C GLY A 671 -18.62 -17.35 -6.38
N PHE A 672 -17.35 -17.04 -6.11
CA PHE A 672 -16.44 -16.41 -7.05
C PHE A 672 -15.59 -17.44 -7.80
N ASP A 673 -15.18 -17.08 -9.01
CA ASP A 673 -14.06 -17.72 -9.68
C ASP A 673 -12.78 -17.49 -8.86
N PRO A 674 -12.04 -18.56 -8.45
CA PRO A 674 -10.80 -18.41 -7.70
C PRO A 674 -9.76 -17.53 -8.41
N ILE A 675 -9.69 -17.57 -9.76
CA ILE A 675 -8.79 -16.72 -10.54
C ILE A 675 -9.17 -15.25 -10.40
N PHE A 676 -10.45 -14.93 -10.35
CA PHE A 676 -10.90 -13.56 -10.12
C PHE A 676 -10.46 -13.04 -8.76
N VAL A 677 -10.67 -13.82 -7.70
CA VAL A 677 -10.22 -13.42 -6.35
C VAL A 677 -8.69 -13.33 -6.27
N MET A 678 -7.98 -14.25 -6.94
CA MET A 678 -6.51 -14.21 -7.04
C MET A 678 -6.03 -12.93 -7.72
N SER A 679 -6.74 -12.50 -8.77
CA SER A 679 -6.41 -11.26 -9.49
C SER A 679 -6.62 -10.02 -8.61
N VAL A 680 -7.71 -9.99 -7.82
CA VAL A 680 -7.96 -8.95 -6.83
C VAL A 680 -6.84 -8.93 -5.77
N MET A 681 -6.55 -10.07 -5.13
CA MET A 681 -5.51 -10.15 -4.10
C MET A 681 -4.13 -9.73 -4.64
N ARG A 682 -3.81 -10.12 -5.87
CA ARG A 682 -2.56 -9.70 -6.51
C ARG A 682 -2.51 -8.18 -6.74
N GLN A 683 -3.60 -7.58 -7.17
CA GLN A 683 -3.71 -6.12 -7.35
C GLN A 683 -3.56 -5.38 -6.02
N GLU A 684 -4.19 -5.88 -4.97
CA GLU A 684 -4.18 -5.24 -3.65
C GLU A 684 -2.82 -5.24 -2.97
N SER A 685 -2.11 -6.36 -3.00
CA SER A 685 -0.92 -6.53 -2.18
C SER A 685 0.29 -7.13 -2.88
N LEU A 686 0.14 -7.59 -4.13
CA LEU A 686 1.13 -8.45 -4.78
C LEU A 686 1.57 -9.61 -3.87
N PHE A 687 0.60 -10.20 -3.15
CA PHE A 687 0.78 -11.29 -2.18
C PHE A 687 1.63 -10.95 -0.94
N ASN A 688 1.82 -9.68 -0.64
CA ASN A 688 2.46 -9.25 0.60
C ASN A 688 1.42 -9.26 1.75
N LYS A 689 1.53 -10.22 2.66
CA LYS A 689 0.62 -10.32 3.80
C LYS A 689 0.72 -9.14 4.79
N TYR A 690 1.85 -8.40 4.76
CA TYR A 690 2.10 -7.21 5.58
C TYR A 690 1.91 -5.91 4.82
N ALA A 691 1.29 -5.95 3.64
CA ALA A 691 0.98 -4.73 2.89
C ALA A 691 0.17 -3.75 3.76
N ASN A 692 0.61 -2.49 3.78
CA ASN A 692 -0.04 -1.42 4.53
C ASN A 692 0.09 -0.11 3.74
N SER A 693 -1.04 0.39 3.28
CA SER A 693 -1.11 1.67 2.54
C SER A 693 -1.29 2.88 3.45
N GLY A 694 -1.30 2.68 4.78
CA GLY A 694 -1.68 3.69 5.78
C GLY A 694 -3.19 3.75 6.03
N TYR A 695 -4.01 3.27 5.08
CA TYR A 695 -5.47 3.23 5.19
C TYR A 695 -6.03 1.81 5.22
N ALA A 696 -5.39 0.89 4.51
CA ALA A 696 -5.82 -0.48 4.33
C ALA A 696 -4.66 -1.45 4.57
N GLN A 697 -4.97 -2.69 4.96
CA GLN A 697 -3.98 -3.64 5.46
C GLN A 697 -4.21 -5.05 4.94
N GLY A 698 -3.11 -5.79 4.85
CA GLY A 698 -3.08 -7.22 4.54
C GLY A 698 -3.28 -7.54 3.07
N LEU A 699 -3.44 -8.83 2.78
CA LEU A 699 -3.50 -9.37 1.42
C LEU A 699 -4.61 -8.76 0.56
N MET A 700 -5.74 -8.44 1.17
CA MET A 700 -6.92 -7.92 0.49
C MET A 700 -7.14 -6.42 0.74
N GLN A 701 -6.18 -5.72 1.35
CA GLN A 701 -6.20 -4.27 1.62
C GLN A 701 -7.54 -3.79 2.20
N ILE A 702 -7.95 -4.40 3.31
CA ILE A 702 -9.16 -4.02 4.03
C ILE A 702 -8.84 -2.87 4.98
N THR A 703 -9.71 -1.83 4.99
CA THR A 703 -9.58 -0.76 5.98
C THR A 703 -9.95 -1.26 7.38
N PRO A 704 -9.34 -0.72 8.46
CA PRO A 704 -9.68 -1.12 9.83
C PRO A 704 -11.18 -1.08 10.14
N GLY A 705 -11.88 -0.01 9.71
CA GLY A 705 -13.32 0.14 9.92
C GLY A 705 -14.17 -0.88 9.16
N THR A 706 -13.80 -1.17 7.91
CA THR A 706 -14.46 -2.21 7.10
C THR A 706 -14.22 -3.59 7.70
N GLY A 707 -12.98 -3.88 8.15
CA GLY A 707 -12.63 -5.13 8.81
C GLY A 707 -13.45 -5.37 10.08
N GLN A 708 -13.58 -4.36 10.95
CA GLN A 708 -14.42 -4.43 12.14
C GLN A 708 -15.89 -4.70 11.80
N PHE A 709 -16.44 -3.95 10.86
CA PHE A 709 -17.82 -4.12 10.43
C PHE A 709 -18.12 -5.54 9.92
N ILE A 710 -17.23 -6.11 9.10
CA ILE A 710 -17.41 -7.45 8.56
C ILE A 710 -17.22 -8.50 9.66
N ALA A 711 -16.20 -8.35 10.50
CA ALA A 711 -15.93 -9.27 11.61
C ALA A 711 -17.11 -9.35 12.58
N ASP A 712 -17.72 -8.21 12.94
CA ASP A 712 -18.90 -8.15 13.79
C ASP A 712 -20.10 -8.85 13.15
N ASN A 713 -20.34 -8.66 11.85
CA ASN A 713 -21.42 -9.30 11.12
C ASN A 713 -21.26 -10.82 11.02
N LEU A 714 -20.01 -11.29 10.83
CA LEU A 714 -19.70 -12.71 10.74
C LEU A 714 -19.54 -13.40 12.10
N GLY A 715 -19.35 -12.63 13.20
CA GLY A 715 -18.93 -13.15 14.49
C GLY A 715 -17.54 -13.82 14.43
N TRP A 716 -16.68 -13.41 13.50
CA TRP A 716 -15.37 -14.04 13.24
C TRP A 716 -14.39 -13.05 12.60
N PRO A 717 -13.08 -13.09 12.98
CA PRO A 717 -12.53 -13.91 14.07
C PRO A 717 -13.02 -13.44 15.44
N PRO A 718 -13.02 -14.28 16.46
CA PRO A 718 -13.38 -13.84 17.82
C PRO A 718 -12.37 -12.79 18.30
N ASN A 719 -12.86 -11.74 18.99
CA ASN A 719 -12.04 -10.65 19.53
C ASN A 719 -11.17 -9.96 18.44
N TYR A 720 -11.76 -9.75 17.25
CA TYR A 720 -11.07 -9.12 16.13
C TYR A 720 -10.31 -7.86 16.55
N THR A 721 -9.10 -7.75 16.05
CA THR A 721 -8.25 -6.54 16.09
C THR A 721 -7.75 -6.22 14.69
N THR A 722 -7.30 -4.99 14.48
CA THR A 722 -6.75 -4.58 13.18
C THR A 722 -5.55 -5.42 12.75
N ASP A 723 -4.74 -5.91 13.69
CA ASP A 723 -3.60 -6.80 13.41
C ASP A 723 -4.02 -8.12 12.76
N ASP A 724 -5.26 -8.56 12.95
CA ASP A 724 -5.78 -9.76 12.31
C ASP A 724 -5.84 -9.66 10.78
N LEU A 725 -5.87 -8.44 10.23
CA LEU A 725 -5.81 -8.21 8.78
C LEU A 725 -4.48 -8.66 8.14
N TYR A 726 -3.41 -8.80 8.93
CA TYR A 726 -2.12 -9.36 8.47
C TYR A 726 -2.10 -10.90 8.48
N ARG A 727 -3.13 -11.54 9.02
CA ARG A 727 -3.30 -12.99 8.96
C ARG A 727 -3.94 -13.36 7.63
N PRO A 728 -3.27 -14.13 6.76
CA PRO A 728 -3.80 -14.47 5.44
C PRO A 728 -5.22 -15.05 5.46
N LEU A 729 -5.48 -15.97 6.40
CA LEU A 729 -6.81 -16.58 6.57
C LEU A 729 -7.89 -15.53 6.84
N VAL A 730 -7.60 -14.55 7.69
CA VAL A 730 -8.55 -13.50 8.07
C VAL A 730 -8.71 -12.49 6.94
N SER A 731 -7.60 -11.99 6.39
CA SER A 731 -7.62 -11.01 5.30
C SER A 731 -8.40 -11.53 4.08
N ILE A 732 -8.13 -12.77 3.65
CA ILE A 732 -8.84 -13.40 2.52
C ILE A 732 -10.31 -13.64 2.88
N GLY A 733 -10.60 -14.12 4.09
CA GLY A 733 -11.98 -14.37 4.53
C GLY A 733 -12.83 -13.11 4.57
N LEU A 734 -12.33 -12.04 5.19
CA LEU A 734 -13.04 -10.74 5.26
C LEU A 734 -13.12 -10.07 3.89
N GLY A 735 -12.01 -10.07 3.12
CA GLY A 735 -11.96 -9.44 1.80
C GLY A 735 -12.92 -10.09 0.80
N THR A 736 -12.98 -11.42 0.74
CA THR A 736 -13.93 -12.13 -0.14
C THR A 736 -15.37 -11.94 0.29
N SER A 737 -15.63 -11.85 1.61
CA SER A 737 -16.97 -11.56 2.12
C SER A 737 -17.42 -10.15 1.73
N TYR A 738 -16.56 -9.14 1.88
CA TYR A 738 -16.87 -7.77 1.47
C TYR A 738 -17.11 -7.66 -0.04
N LEU A 739 -16.27 -8.30 -0.83
CA LEU A 739 -16.42 -8.32 -2.29
C LEU A 739 -17.74 -9.01 -2.71
N MET A 740 -18.15 -10.08 -2.01
CA MET A 740 -19.45 -10.72 -2.20
C MET A 740 -20.61 -9.76 -1.90
N ASP A 741 -20.53 -9.03 -0.81
CA ASP A 741 -21.56 -8.05 -0.45
C ASP A 741 -21.71 -6.98 -1.54
N GLN A 742 -20.60 -6.47 -2.08
CA GLN A 742 -20.63 -5.54 -3.19
C GLN A 742 -21.23 -6.16 -4.45
N ARG A 743 -20.85 -7.40 -4.80
CA ARG A 743 -21.43 -8.11 -5.95
C ARG A 743 -22.95 -8.28 -5.81
N LEU A 744 -23.43 -8.63 -4.64
CA LEU A 744 -24.88 -8.77 -4.37
C LEU A 744 -25.59 -7.43 -4.49
N ARG A 745 -25.00 -6.35 -3.94
CA ARG A 745 -25.54 -4.99 -4.03
C ARG A 745 -25.75 -4.52 -5.46
N PHE A 746 -24.86 -4.93 -6.39
CA PHE A 746 -24.90 -4.54 -7.79
C PHE A 746 -25.35 -5.67 -8.74
N ASN A 747 -26.24 -6.55 -8.27
CA ASN A 747 -26.91 -7.58 -9.08
C ASN A 747 -25.97 -8.49 -9.87
N GLY A 748 -24.78 -8.77 -9.34
CA GLY A 748 -23.79 -9.63 -9.96
C GLY A 748 -22.78 -8.94 -10.87
N ASP A 749 -22.89 -7.62 -11.09
CA ASP A 749 -21.94 -6.85 -11.91
C ASP A 749 -20.58 -6.72 -11.21
N LEU A 750 -19.60 -7.48 -11.69
CA LEU A 750 -18.26 -7.54 -11.10
C LEU A 750 -17.47 -6.24 -11.27
N ALA A 751 -17.63 -5.55 -12.39
CA ALA A 751 -16.92 -4.28 -12.61
C ALA A 751 -17.41 -3.21 -11.63
N THR A 752 -18.73 -3.12 -11.41
CA THR A 752 -19.30 -2.20 -10.43
C THR A 752 -18.97 -2.63 -8.99
N ALA A 753 -18.93 -3.94 -8.71
CA ALA A 753 -18.50 -4.44 -7.41
C ALA A 753 -17.03 -4.10 -7.09
N LEU A 754 -16.12 -4.17 -8.07
CA LEU A 754 -14.73 -3.74 -7.93
C LEU A 754 -14.62 -2.24 -7.70
N ALA A 755 -15.40 -1.43 -8.44
CA ALA A 755 -15.45 0.02 -8.19
C ALA A 755 -15.93 0.32 -6.76
N ALA A 756 -16.93 -0.41 -6.28
CA ALA A 756 -17.45 -0.27 -4.93
C ALA A 756 -16.46 -0.74 -3.85
N TYR A 757 -15.69 -1.77 -4.14
CA TYR A 757 -14.63 -2.26 -3.25
C TYR A 757 -13.54 -1.20 -3.03
N ASN A 758 -13.08 -0.56 -4.11
CA ASN A 758 -12.00 0.42 -4.10
C ASN A 758 -12.46 1.83 -3.66
N ALA A 759 -13.56 2.34 -4.24
CA ALA A 759 -14.01 3.73 -4.04
C ALA A 759 -15.26 3.87 -3.15
N GLY A 760 -15.80 2.76 -2.69
CA GLY A 760 -17.03 2.73 -1.93
C GLY A 760 -18.30 2.61 -2.80
N PRO A 761 -19.36 2.00 -2.24
CA PRO A 761 -20.56 1.64 -2.99
C PRO A 761 -21.37 2.83 -3.49
N ASP A 762 -21.34 3.97 -2.82
CA ASP A 762 -22.13 5.14 -3.20
C ASP A 762 -21.56 5.82 -4.46
N ALA A 763 -20.23 5.92 -4.55
CA ALA A 763 -19.55 6.41 -5.76
C ALA A 763 -19.80 5.47 -6.95
N ALA A 764 -19.67 4.17 -6.74
CA ALA A 764 -19.91 3.16 -7.76
C ALA A 764 -21.35 3.20 -8.29
N ALA A 765 -22.34 3.40 -7.41
CA ALA A 765 -23.74 3.53 -7.80
C ALA A 765 -23.97 4.74 -8.72
N ILE A 766 -23.39 5.90 -8.38
CA ILE A 766 -23.50 7.11 -9.23
C ILE A 766 -22.93 6.83 -10.63
N TRP A 767 -21.76 6.23 -10.73
CA TRP A 767 -21.13 5.95 -12.03
C TRP A 767 -21.92 4.91 -12.82
N ARG A 768 -22.51 3.92 -12.13
CA ARG A 768 -23.35 2.91 -12.79
C ARG A 768 -24.63 3.52 -13.38
N ASP A 769 -25.28 4.40 -12.64
CA ASP A 769 -26.45 5.13 -13.13
C ASP A 769 -26.13 5.99 -14.38
N LEU A 770 -24.96 6.63 -14.38
CA LEU A 770 -24.51 7.46 -15.51
C LEU A 770 -24.16 6.65 -16.77
N SER A 771 -23.69 5.40 -16.63
CA SER A 771 -23.28 4.54 -17.76
C SER A 771 -24.43 3.74 -18.37
N GLY A 772 -25.53 3.58 -17.63
CA GLY A 772 -26.56 2.61 -17.99
C GLY A 772 -25.97 1.18 -17.98
N PRO A 773 -26.41 0.27 -18.87
CA PRO A 773 -25.98 -1.14 -18.86
C PRO A 773 -24.61 -1.40 -19.52
N ASP A 774 -24.01 -0.43 -20.19
CA ASP A 774 -22.72 -0.61 -20.89
C ASP A 774 -21.56 -0.62 -19.90
N THR A 775 -20.95 -1.78 -19.69
CA THR A 775 -19.84 -1.96 -18.73
C THR A 775 -18.54 -1.30 -19.22
N ASP A 776 -18.29 -1.26 -20.54
CA ASP A 776 -17.10 -0.56 -21.04
C ASP A 776 -17.25 0.96 -20.82
N LEU A 777 -18.46 1.49 -21.06
CA LEU A 777 -18.75 2.89 -20.74
C LEU A 777 -18.68 3.16 -19.23
N PHE A 778 -19.13 2.23 -18.39
CA PHE A 778 -19.01 2.33 -16.94
C PHE A 778 -17.56 2.58 -16.51
N VAL A 779 -16.62 1.80 -17.02
CA VAL A 779 -15.19 1.95 -16.67
C VAL A 779 -14.68 3.34 -17.07
N GLU A 780 -15.07 3.88 -18.24
CA GLU A 780 -14.59 5.18 -18.71
C GLU A 780 -15.14 6.39 -17.93
N ILE A 781 -16.36 6.28 -17.41
CA ILE A 781 -16.98 7.39 -16.65
C ILE A 781 -16.65 7.37 -15.15
N ILE A 782 -15.89 6.40 -14.68
CA ILE A 782 -15.34 6.42 -13.34
C ILE A 782 -14.45 7.66 -13.18
N ARG A 783 -14.82 8.53 -12.23
CA ARG A 783 -14.18 9.85 -12.05
C ARG A 783 -12.85 9.79 -11.31
N PHE A 784 -12.56 8.69 -10.62
CA PHE A 784 -11.31 8.47 -9.92
C PHE A 784 -10.37 7.63 -10.79
N ASP A 785 -9.27 8.21 -11.21
CA ASP A 785 -8.27 7.53 -12.04
C ASP A 785 -7.75 6.27 -11.36
N GLU A 786 -7.55 6.31 -10.05
CA GLU A 786 -7.17 5.15 -9.25
C GLU A 786 -8.16 4.00 -9.44
N THR A 787 -9.46 4.25 -9.25
CA THR A 787 -10.50 3.21 -9.33
C THR A 787 -10.67 2.68 -10.76
N ARG A 788 -10.57 3.56 -11.76
CA ARG A 788 -10.60 3.16 -13.17
C ARG A 788 -9.43 2.24 -13.51
N ASN A 789 -8.22 2.64 -13.13
CA ASN A 789 -7.02 1.85 -13.34
C ASN A 789 -7.02 0.55 -12.53
N TYR A 790 -7.59 0.56 -11.33
CA TYR A 790 -7.78 -0.64 -10.50
C TYR A 790 -8.57 -1.72 -11.24
N ILE A 791 -9.70 -1.38 -11.85
CA ILE A 791 -10.52 -2.34 -12.61
C ILE A 791 -9.78 -2.85 -13.83
N ARG A 792 -9.12 -1.95 -14.59
CA ARG A 792 -8.33 -2.30 -15.78
C ARG A 792 -7.20 -3.25 -15.42
N SER A 793 -6.41 -2.91 -14.40
CA SER A 793 -5.30 -3.75 -13.94
C SER A 793 -5.76 -5.13 -13.45
N ILE A 794 -6.89 -5.22 -12.72
CA ILE A 794 -7.44 -6.52 -12.34
C ILE A 794 -7.85 -7.33 -13.58
N TYR A 795 -8.40 -6.67 -14.59
CA TYR A 795 -8.77 -7.35 -15.83
C TYR A 795 -7.56 -7.86 -16.61
N GLU A 796 -6.48 -7.09 -16.68
CA GLU A 796 -5.20 -7.51 -17.28
C GLU A 796 -4.58 -8.68 -16.50
N ILE A 797 -4.56 -8.61 -15.17
CA ILE A 797 -4.12 -9.72 -14.33
C ILE A 797 -4.97 -10.96 -14.56
N TYR A 798 -6.29 -10.81 -14.63
CA TYR A 798 -7.22 -11.89 -14.94
C TYR A 798 -6.96 -12.49 -16.33
N GLY A 799 -6.68 -11.66 -17.33
CA GLY A 799 -6.26 -12.05 -18.67
C GLY A 799 -4.96 -12.87 -18.66
N MET A 800 -3.98 -12.46 -17.85
CA MET A 800 -2.73 -13.21 -17.66
C MET A 800 -2.95 -14.57 -17.01
N TYR A 801 -3.73 -14.65 -15.94
CA TYR A 801 -4.12 -15.94 -15.35
C TYR A 801 -4.85 -16.82 -16.37
N ARG A 802 -5.74 -16.24 -17.14
CA ARG A 802 -6.46 -16.94 -18.22
C ARG A 802 -5.49 -17.52 -19.25
N SER A 803 -4.51 -16.74 -19.70
CA SER A 803 -3.53 -17.21 -20.71
C SER A 803 -2.57 -18.27 -20.19
N LEU A 804 -2.20 -18.22 -18.92
CA LEU A 804 -1.24 -19.14 -18.31
C LEU A 804 -1.86 -20.46 -17.84
N TYR A 805 -3.14 -20.44 -17.43
CA TYR A 805 -3.76 -21.55 -16.72
C TYR A 805 -5.04 -22.12 -17.38
N ALA A 806 -5.51 -21.54 -18.49
CA ALA A 806 -6.59 -22.17 -19.23
C ALA A 806 -6.13 -23.51 -19.83
N THR A 807 -6.91 -24.55 -19.64
CA THR A 807 -6.74 -25.77 -20.44
C THR A 807 -7.09 -25.47 -21.88
N VAL A 808 -6.15 -25.64 -22.80
CA VAL A 808 -6.49 -25.66 -24.22
C VAL A 808 -7.42 -26.85 -24.44
N PRO A 809 -8.65 -26.64 -24.99
CA PRO A 809 -9.59 -27.74 -25.21
C PRO A 809 -9.06 -28.79 -26.19
#